data_b55de20cc4d7bca0ae9a370eeadfcb93
#
_entry.id   b55de20cc4d7bca0ae9a370eeadfcb93
#
_cell.length_a   1.000
_cell.length_b   1.000
_cell.length_c   1.000
_cell.angle_alpha   90.00
_cell.angle_beta   90.00
_cell.angle_gamma   90.00
#
_symmetry.space_group_name_H-M   'P 1'
#
loop_
_entity.id
_entity.type
_entity.pdbx_description
1 polymer ?
#
loop_
_entity_poly.entity_id
_entity_poly.type
_entity_poly.pdbx_seq_one_letter_code
_entity_poly.pdbx_strand_id
1 'polypeptide(L)'
;FDHSEIAVTKETERVLRMSMLEAKLFKKTETGTEHLLLAILKDANNTAASVLLEENVDYRTVYNMLVNGTGMKRLEEESDEIRDGYTDDDDDEDDDNFGGKKESGRSSGGAQGSAQPKSPNDTPVLDNFGSDMTRAAMENRLDPIVGREKEIERLAQILSRRKKNNPVLIGEPGVGKSAIVEGLALRIVQRKVSRILFDKRVISLDMASVVAGTKYRGQFEERIKAILNELSKNPNIILFFFFFYTLVGAGAASGSMDAANMLKPALARGEIQCIGATTLDEYRKNIEKDGALERRFQKIIVDPTTADETLQILQNIKDRYEEHHNVIYTPEALKACVTLTDRYISDRNFPDKAIDALDEAGSRVHISNIVVPKSIEDLEKKIEETKAEKVAAVKSQNFELAASFRDKERQYLLQLEAAKTRWEEELHESRETVDEDKVAEVIAMMSGVPVQRIAKAENLKLIEMAEILKSKVVGQDDAVQKVVKAIQRNRVGLKDPNKPIGTFMFLGPTGVGKTYLAKKLAEYLFDSSDALIRIDMSEYLEKFAVSRLIGAPPGYVGYEEGGQLTEKVRRKPYSVVLLDEIEKAHPDVFNLLLQVLDEGRLTDSLGRQIDFKNTILILTSNIGTRQLKEFGHGVGFNTQQLA
;
A
#
# COMPACT_ATOMS: atom_id res chain seq x y z
N PHE A 1 20.79 33.27 -12.28
CA PHE A 1 20.13 32.68 -13.43
C PHE A 1 18.70 32.39 -13.00
N ASP A 2 17.80 33.16 -13.62
CA ASP A 2 16.36 33.09 -13.41
C ASP A 2 15.85 31.78 -14.04
N HIS A 3 15.30 30.88 -13.26
CA HIS A 3 14.62 29.67 -13.74
C HIS A 3 13.19 30.02 -14.19
N SER A 4 13.09 30.75 -15.31
CA SER A 4 11.82 30.83 -16.03
C SER A 4 11.58 29.46 -16.69
N GLU A 5 10.45 28.84 -16.42
CA GLU A 5 10.00 27.60 -17.05
C GLU A 5 10.04 27.80 -18.58
N ILE A 6 10.94 27.10 -19.25
CA ILE A 6 11.02 27.06 -20.71
C ILE A 6 9.82 26.22 -21.17
N ALA A 7 8.84 26.84 -21.76
CA ALA A 7 7.68 26.17 -22.33
C ALA A 7 8.13 25.19 -23.43
N VAL A 8 7.78 23.94 -23.30
CA VAL A 8 8.07 22.92 -24.30
C VAL A 8 7.20 23.17 -25.55
N THR A 9 7.82 23.20 -26.73
CA THR A 9 7.08 23.39 -27.99
C THR A 9 6.24 22.16 -28.32
N LYS A 10 5.17 22.32 -29.08
CA LYS A 10 4.30 21.22 -29.55
C LYS A 10 5.11 20.11 -30.28
N GLU A 11 6.13 20.51 -31.03
CA GLU A 11 7.04 19.59 -31.73
C GLU A 11 7.87 18.76 -30.76
N THR A 12 8.42 19.39 -29.73
CA THR A 12 9.17 18.67 -28.67
C THR A 12 8.27 17.70 -27.90
N GLU A 13 7.03 18.09 -27.63
CA GLU A 13 6.06 17.20 -26.96
C GLU A 13 5.73 15.98 -27.84
N ARG A 14 5.60 16.18 -29.16
CA ARG A 14 5.38 15.09 -30.13
C ARG A 14 6.56 14.12 -30.16
N VAL A 15 7.79 14.63 -30.21
CA VAL A 15 9.01 13.81 -30.19
C VAL A 15 9.11 13.00 -28.88
N LEU A 16 8.80 13.59 -27.74
CA LEU A 16 8.78 12.88 -26.45
C LEU A 16 7.74 11.76 -26.42
N ARG A 17 6.56 11.97 -27.00
CA ARG A 17 5.55 10.90 -27.12
C ARG A 17 6.00 9.78 -28.05
N MET A 18 6.62 10.11 -29.16
CA MET A 18 7.15 9.12 -30.09
C MET A 18 8.30 8.33 -29.50
N SER A 19 9.15 8.93 -28.66
CA SER A 19 10.23 8.20 -27.98
C SER A 19 9.72 7.13 -27.02
N MET A 20 8.58 7.38 -26.35
CA MET A 20 7.92 6.37 -25.51
C MET A 20 7.35 5.20 -26.34
N LEU A 21 6.85 5.49 -27.55
CA LEU A 21 6.39 4.44 -28.46
C LEU A 21 7.55 3.59 -29.00
N GLU A 22 8.68 4.22 -29.34
CA GLU A 22 9.88 3.49 -29.76
C GLU A 22 10.42 2.61 -28.63
N ALA A 23 10.44 3.09 -27.37
CA ALA A 23 10.83 2.27 -26.22
C ALA A 23 9.95 1.02 -26.06
N LYS A 24 8.63 1.14 -26.23
CA LYS A 24 7.69 0.01 -26.20
C LYS A 24 7.94 -0.98 -27.34
N LEU A 25 8.25 -0.51 -28.55
CA LEU A 25 8.58 -1.38 -29.68
C LEU A 25 9.84 -2.22 -29.42
N PHE A 26 10.76 -1.71 -28.62
CA PHE A 26 11.96 -2.43 -28.17
C PHE A 26 11.75 -3.20 -26.85
N LYS A 27 10.50 -3.32 -26.35
CA LYS A 27 10.15 -3.98 -25.08
C LYS A 27 10.91 -3.45 -23.86
N LYS A 28 11.28 -2.16 -23.85
CA LYS A 28 11.89 -1.51 -22.71
C LYS A 28 10.83 -0.81 -21.86
N THR A 29 11.02 -0.89 -20.55
CA THR A 29 10.16 -0.20 -19.56
C THR A 29 10.52 1.26 -19.38
N GLU A 30 11.74 1.66 -19.79
CA GLU A 30 12.27 3.01 -19.66
C GLU A 30 12.65 3.57 -21.02
N THR A 31 12.42 4.88 -21.21
CA THR A 31 12.77 5.58 -22.43
C THR A 31 14.19 6.12 -22.32
N GLY A 32 15.13 5.54 -23.06
CA GLY A 32 16.53 5.99 -23.13
C GLY A 32 16.76 7.03 -24.23
N THR A 33 17.96 7.55 -24.27
CA THR A 33 18.43 8.55 -25.29
C THR A 33 18.37 7.98 -26.71
N GLU A 34 18.56 6.68 -26.86
CA GLU A 34 18.46 5.96 -28.12
C GLU A 34 17.04 6.02 -28.72
N HIS A 35 16.01 5.90 -27.88
CA HIS A 35 14.61 5.99 -28.30
C HIS A 35 14.23 7.43 -28.66
N LEU A 36 14.82 8.39 -27.96
CA LEU A 36 14.65 9.81 -28.25
C LEU A 36 15.26 10.16 -29.62
N LEU A 37 16.46 9.65 -29.93
CA LEU A 37 17.14 9.86 -31.20
C LEU A 37 16.34 9.24 -32.37
N LEU A 38 15.79 8.04 -32.19
CA LEU A 38 14.91 7.40 -33.17
C LEU A 38 13.64 8.22 -33.42
N ALA A 39 13.05 8.76 -32.34
CA ALA A 39 11.86 9.59 -32.46
C ALA A 39 12.12 10.92 -33.19
N ILE A 40 13.28 11.55 -32.96
CA ILE A 40 13.71 12.75 -33.69
C ILE A 40 13.86 12.45 -35.19
N LEU A 41 14.54 11.37 -35.54
CA LEU A 41 14.80 10.97 -36.93
C LEU A 41 13.55 10.50 -37.70
N LYS A 42 12.49 10.16 -36.98
CA LYS A 42 11.19 9.73 -37.56
C LYS A 42 10.30 10.90 -37.93
N ASP A 43 10.50 12.05 -37.30
CA ASP A 43 9.75 13.27 -37.58
C ASP A 43 10.45 14.12 -38.69
N ALA A 44 9.98 13.93 -39.92
CA ALA A 44 10.57 14.59 -41.11
C ALA A 44 10.53 16.12 -41.08
N ASN A 45 9.65 16.71 -40.27
CA ASN A 45 9.49 18.17 -40.13
C ASN A 45 10.37 18.77 -39.03
N ASN A 46 11.18 17.95 -38.35
CA ASN A 46 12.02 18.40 -37.25
C ASN A 46 13.36 18.95 -37.79
N THR A 47 13.72 20.16 -37.39
CA THR A 47 14.98 20.81 -37.77
C THR A 47 16.21 19.99 -37.36
N ALA A 48 16.15 19.32 -36.21
CA ALA A 48 17.25 18.44 -35.76
C ALA A 48 17.38 17.19 -36.65
N ALA A 49 16.27 16.66 -37.18
CA ALA A 49 16.28 15.54 -38.11
C ALA A 49 16.93 15.91 -39.45
N SER A 50 16.64 17.12 -40.00
CA SER A 50 17.24 17.58 -41.23
C SER A 50 18.76 17.76 -41.11
N VAL A 51 19.28 18.27 -40.00
CA VAL A 51 20.72 18.39 -39.74
C VAL A 51 21.39 17.03 -39.63
N LEU A 52 20.76 16.05 -38.97
CA LEU A 52 21.28 14.70 -38.87
C LEU A 52 21.29 13.95 -40.19
N LEU A 53 20.29 14.20 -41.05
CA LEU A 53 20.21 13.64 -42.40
C LEU A 53 21.30 14.19 -43.35
N GLU A 54 21.70 15.46 -43.19
CA GLU A 54 22.84 16.05 -43.94
C GLU A 54 24.16 15.35 -43.59
N GLU A 55 24.30 14.83 -42.37
CA GLU A 55 25.48 14.05 -41.92
C GLU A 55 25.32 12.54 -42.19
N ASN A 56 24.38 12.11 -43.04
CA ASN A 56 24.07 10.72 -43.35
C ASN A 56 23.62 9.83 -42.14
N VAL A 57 23.08 10.47 -41.10
CA VAL A 57 22.49 9.77 -39.96
C VAL A 57 20.98 9.69 -40.17
N ASP A 58 20.51 8.59 -40.76
CA ASP A 58 19.10 8.30 -40.96
C ASP A 58 18.51 7.34 -39.96
N TYR A 59 17.20 7.26 -39.88
CA TYR A 59 16.47 6.35 -38.96
C TYR A 59 16.89 4.89 -39.10
N ARG A 60 17.08 4.41 -40.36
CA ARG A 60 17.45 3.01 -40.63
C ARG A 60 18.86 2.69 -40.15
N THR A 61 19.79 3.61 -40.32
CA THR A 61 21.18 3.44 -39.88
C THR A 61 21.28 3.33 -38.37
N VAL A 62 20.61 4.24 -37.63
CA VAL A 62 20.56 4.21 -36.16
C VAL A 62 19.83 2.98 -35.66
N TYR A 63 18.69 2.65 -36.27
CA TYR A 63 17.93 1.45 -35.95
C TYR A 63 18.74 0.16 -36.10
N ASN A 64 19.43 -0.01 -37.25
CA ASN A 64 20.28 -1.17 -37.48
C ASN A 64 21.47 -1.24 -36.52
N MET A 65 22.05 -0.12 -36.14
CA MET A 65 23.10 -0.06 -35.12
C MET A 65 22.60 -0.52 -33.75
N LEU A 66 21.40 -0.11 -33.35
CA LEU A 66 20.80 -0.50 -32.07
C LEU A 66 20.43 -1.98 -32.04
N VAL A 67 19.82 -2.50 -33.11
CA VAL A 67 19.45 -3.92 -33.21
C VAL A 67 20.68 -4.83 -33.24
N ASN A 68 21.71 -4.46 -34.01
CA ASN A 68 22.93 -5.26 -34.13
C ASN A 68 23.91 -5.08 -32.96
N GLY A 69 23.89 -3.90 -32.30
CA GLY A 69 24.81 -3.59 -31.20
C GLY A 69 24.33 -4.04 -29.82
N THR A 70 23.02 -4.19 -29.60
CA THR A 70 22.45 -4.44 -28.27
C THR A 70 21.63 -5.74 -28.20
N GLY A 71 21.55 -6.53 -29.28
CA GLY A 71 20.73 -7.75 -29.32
C GLY A 71 19.21 -7.50 -29.25
N MET A 72 18.76 -6.26 -29.40
CA MET A 72 17.35 -5.89 -29.36
C MET A 72 16.63 -6.37 -30.63
N LYS A 73 15.57 -7.19 -30.46
CA LYS A 73 14.69 -7.59 -31.56
C LYS A 73 13.38 -6.80 -31.50
N ARG A 74 12.95 -6.28 -32.64
CA ARG A 74 11.63 -5.67 -32.82
C ARG A 74 10.60 -6.77 -33.08
N LEU A 75 9.35 -6.55 -32.64
CA LEU A 75 8.21 -7.37 -33.08
C LEU A 75 7.88 -7.02 -34.53
N GLU A 76 8.12 -7.96 -35.46
CA GLU A 76 7.95 -7.73 -36.90
C GLU A 76 6.50 -7.83 -37.43
N GLU A 77 5.48 -8.04 -36.58
CA GLU A 77 4.13 -8.38 -37.08
C GLU A 77 3.04 -7.32 -36.97
N GLU A 78 3.31 -6.08 -36.51
CA GLU A 78 2.25 -5.05 -36.40
C GLU A 78 2.56 -3.70 -37.06
N SER A 79 3.53 -3.60 -37.97
CA SER A 79 3.97 -2.30 -38.50
C SER A 79 3.21 -1.79 -39.74
N ASP A 80 2.33 -2.58 -40.34
CA ASP A 80 1.64 -2.16 -41.57
C ASP A 80 0.27 -1.53 -41.35
N GLU A 81 -0.37 -1.71 -40.18
CA GLU A 81 -1.67 -1.07 -39.90
C GLU A 81 -1.59 0.33 -39.25
N ILE A 82 -0.40 0.80 -38.87
CA ILE A 82 -0.25 2.14 -38.25
C ILE A 82 0.13 3.20 -39.28
N ARG A 83 0.25 2.85 -40.55
CA ARG A 83 0.74 3.79 -41.60
C ARG A 83 -0.32 4.72 -42.19
N ASP A 84 -1.62 4.44 -42.00
CA ASP A 84 -2.70 5.17 -42.69
C ASP A 84 -3.68 5.91 -41.75
N GLY A 85 -3.31 6.29 -40.56
CA GLY A 85 -4.23 6.83 -39.55
C GLY A 85 -3.95 8.26 -39.05
N TYR A 86 -3.03 9.01 -39.62
CA TYR A 86 -2.79 10.40 -39.23
C TYR A 86 -2.60 11.29 -40.45
N THR A 87 -3.69 11.62 -41.10
CA THR A 87 -3.80 12.82 -41.89
C THR A 87 -4.36 13.92 -41.00
N ASP A 88 -3.65 15.05 -41.04
CA ASP A 88 -4.08 16.31 -40.48
C ASP A 88 -5.46 16.69 -41.04
N ASP A 89 -6.40 16.96 -40.15
CA ASP A 89 -7.52 17.85 -40.41
C ASP A 89 -7.73 18.67 -39.13
N ASP A 90 -7.02 19.79 -39.08
CA ASP A 90 -7.46 21.02 -38.43
C ASP A 90 -8.10 21.83 -39.54
N ASP A 91 -9.40 21.94 -39.54
CA ASP A 91 -10.10 23.15 -39.99
C ASP A 91 -11.52 23.15 -39.41
N ASP A 92 -11.78 24.27 -38.73
CA ASP A 92 -13.09 24.72 -38.29
C ASP A 92 -14.01 24.90 -39.50
N GLU A 93 -15.28 24.57 -39.38
CA GLU A 93 -16.41 25.47 -39.59
C GLU A 93 -17.74 24.69 -39.72
N ASP A 94 -18.72 25.30 -39.12
CA ASP A 94 -20.16 25.03 -39.14
C ASP A 94 -20.71 24.66 -40.53
N ASP A 95 -21.63 23.73 -40.64
CA ASP A 95 -22.99 24.05 -41.05
C ASP A 95 -23.91 22.83 -41.18
N ASP A 96 -25.14 23.11 -40.92
CA ASP A 96 -26.35 22.33 -40.98
C ASP A 96 -26.63 21.62 -42.31
N ASN A 97 -27.35 20.51 -42.17
CA ASN A 97 -28.57 20.19 -42.91
C ASN A 97 -28.65 18.95 -43.81
N PHE A 98 -29.60 18.15 -43.43
CA PHE A 98 -30.59 17.42 -44.27
C PHE A 98 -30.18 16.27 -45.22
N GLY A 99 -30.63 15.10 -44.83
CA GLY A 99 -31.60 14.33 -45.64
C GLY A 99 -31.11 13.45 -46.79
N GLY A 100 -31.51 12.23 -46.77
CA GLY A 100 -31.88 11.54 -48.01
C GLY A 100 -31.33 10.15 -48.26
N LYS A 101 -32.08 9.18 -47.93
CA LYS A 101 -32.43 7.88 -48.60
C LYS A 101 -31.75 7.48 -49.91
N LYS A 102 -31.49 6.17 -49.92
CA LYS A 102 -31.79 5.11 -50.94
C LYS A 102 -30.59 4.41 -51.54
N GLU A 103 -30.50 3.14 -51.21
CA GLU A 103 -30.84 1.93 -52.01
C GLU A 103 -29.83 1.45 -53.05
N SER A 104 -29.46 0.23 -52.80
CA SER A 104 -29.33 -0.90 -53.72
C SER A 104 -28.11 -0.99 -54.65
N GLY A 105 -27.50 -2.20 -54.60
CA GLY A 105 -26.71 -2.74 -55.70
C GLY A 105 -25.84 -3.93 -55.36
N ARG A 106 -26.32 -5.14 -55.65
CA ARG A 106 -25.63 -6.42 -55.63
C ARG A 106 -24.36 -6.45 -56.47
N SER A 107 -23.30 -7.16 -56.03
CA SER A 107 -22.94 -8.48 -56.56
C SER A 107 -21.58 -8.95 -56.05
N SER A 108 -21.58 -10.09 -55.42
CA SER A 108 -20.85 -11.35 -55.69
C SER A 108 -19.35 -11.31 -56.01
N GLY A 109 -18.61 -12.02 -55.16
CA GLY A 109 -17.28 -12.51 -55.49
C GLY A 109 -16.56 -13.04 -54.25
N GLY A 110 -16.58 -14.34 -54.01
CA GLY A 110 -16.06 -14.99 -52.82
C GLY A 110 -14.53 -15.03 -52.75
N ALA A 111 -14.05 -14.99 -51.54
CA ALA A 111 -12.82 -15.64 -51.12
C ALA A 111 -13.01 -16.08 -49.66
N GLN A 112 -13.04 -17.38 -49.46
CA GLN A 112 -13.02 -18.02 -48.16
C GLN A 112 -11.69 -17.74 -47.46
N GLY A 113 -11.73 -16.84 -46.48
CA GLY A 113 -10.76 -16.80 -45.38
C GLY A 113 -11.44 -17.46 -44.19
N SER A 114 -10.87 -18.56 -43.73
CA SER A 114 -11.32 -19.32 -42.56
C SER A 114 -11.26 -18.45 -41.30
N ALA A 115 -12.38 -17.83 -40.97
CA ALA A 115 -12.59 -17.25 -39.62
C ALA A 115 -12.70 -18.42 -38.64
N GLN A 116 -11.73 -18.59 -37.77
CA GLN A 116 -11.89 -19.40 -36.57
C GLN A 116 -13.15 -18.91 -35.83
N PRO A 117 -14.00 -19.81 -35.34
CA PRO A 117 -15.15 -19.44 -34.58
C PRO A 117 -14.69 -18.71 -33.31
N LYS A 118 -15.01 -17.43 -33.18
CA LYS A 118 -14.85 -16.68 -31.93
C LYS A 118 -15.53 -17.48 -30.83
N SER A 119 -14.76 -17.88 -29.82
CA SER A 119 -15.31 -18.57 -28.66
C SER A 119 -16.43 -17.68 -28.04
N PRO A 120 -17.55 -18.26 -27.56
CA PRO A 120 -18.67 -17.48 -27.03
C PRO A 120 -18.35 -16.69 -25.74
N ASN A 121 -17.09 -16.62 -25.33
CA ASN A 121 -16.60 -16.00 -24.10
C ASN A 121 -15.56 -14.90 -24.32
N ASP A 122 -15.48 -14.31 -25.51
CA ASP A 122 -14.52 -13.26 -25.83
C ASP A 122 -15.01 -11.91 -25.22
N THR A 123 -14.29 -11.42 -24.19
CA THR A 123 -14.60 -10.18 -23.45
C THR A 123 -13.43 -9.21 -23.49
N PRO A 124 -13.05 -8.68 -24.67
CA PRO A 124 -11.81 -7.92 -24.84
C PRO A 124 -11.79 -6.61 -24.04
N VAL A 125 -12.93 -5.96 -23.85
CA VAL A 125 -13.01 -4.71 -23.07
C VAL A 125 -12.81 -5.00 -21.59
N LEU A 126 -13.48 -6.02 -21.05
CA LEU A 126 -13.33 -6.41 -19.65
C LEU A 126 -11.92 -6.96 -19.36
N ASP A 127 -11.33 -7.68 -20.29
CA ASP A 127 -9.97 -8.24 -20.13
C ASP A 127 -8.90 -7.12 -20.10
N ASN A 128 -9.15 -5.95 -20.71
CA ASN A 128 -8.26 -4.79 -20.64
C ASN A 128 -8.34 -4.01 -19.32
N PHE A 129 -9.47 -4.03 -18.64
CA PHE A 129 -9.73 -3.26 -17.43
C PHE A 129 -9.98 -4.10 -16.19
N GLY A 130 -9.92 -5.41 -16.31
CA GLY A 130 -10.22 -6.32 -15.21
C GLY A 130 -9.38 -7.59 -15.22
N SER A 131 -9.50 -8.36 -14.14
CA SER A 131 -8.88 -9.66 -13.97
C SER A 131 -9.96 -10.74 -13.80
N ASP A 132 -9.90 -11.80 -14.60
CA ASP A 132 -10.81 -12.95 -14.48
C ASP A 132 -10.38 -13.86 -13.34
N MET A 133 -11.06 -13.75 -12.20
CA MET A 133 -10.79 -14.57 -11.01
C MET A 133 -11.13 -16.04 -11.24
N THR A 134 -12.14 -16.36 -12.05
CA THR A 134 -12.52 -17.73 -12.36
C THR A 134 -11.45 -18.40 -13.20
N ARG A 135 -10.87 -17.69 -14.15
CA ARG A 135 -9.73 -18.16 -14.92
C ARG A 135 -8.49 -18.36 -14.05
N ALA A 136 -8.21 -17.40 -13.17
CA ALA A 136 -7.12 -17.52 -12.20
C ALA A 136 -7.30 -18.74 -11.27
N ALA A 137 -8.54 -19.05 -10.88
CA ALA A 137 -8.87 -20.25 -10.12
C ALA A 137 -8.62 -21.55 -10.91
N MET A 138 -8.96 -21.58 -12.20
CA MET A 138 -8.67 -22.73 -13.08
C MET A 138 -7.17 -22.97 -13.26
N GLU A 139 -6.39 -21.90 -13.30
CA GLU A 139 -4.93 -21.93 -13.45
C GLU A 139 -4.20 -22.13 -12.11
N ASN A 140 -4.93 -22.38 -11.00
CA ASN A 140 -4.40 -22.54 -9.63
C ASN A 140 -3.54 -21.35 -9.15
N ARG A 141 -3.85 -20.12 -9.61
CA ARG A 141 -3.13 -18.90 -9.19
C ARG A 141 -3.70 -18.28 -7.93
N LEU A 142 -4.90 -18.72 -7.48
CA LEU A 142 -5.52 -18.21 -6.26
C LEU A 142 -5.10 -19.00 -5.04
N ASP A 143 -5.00 -18.30 -3.91
CA ASP A 143 -4.69 -18.91 -2.62
C ASP A 143 -5.87 -19.68 -2.03
N PRO A 144 -5.64 -20.77 -1.27
CA PRO A 144 -6.70 -21.46 -0.56
C PRO A 144 -7.29 -20.56 0.53
N ILE A 145 -8.62 -20.47 0.58
CA ILE A 145 -9.34 -19.61 1.52
C ILE A 145 -9.71 -20.42 2.77
N VAL A 146 -9.47 -19.83 3.94
CA VAL A 146 -9.74 -20.42 5.25
C VAL A 146 -10.66 -19.53 6.07
N GLY A 147 -11.59 -20.14 6.79
CA GLY A 147 -12.38 -19.45 7.81
C GLY A 147 -13.48 -18.53 7.25
N ARG A 148 -13.78 -18.58 5.94
CA ARG A 148 -14.76 -17.71 5.29
C ARG A 148 -15.93 -18.49 4.65
N GLU A 149 -16.17 -19.71 5.10
CA GLU A 149 -17.21 -20.60 4.54
C GLU A 149 -18.59 -19.99 4.62
N LYS A 150 -18.93 -19.33 5.72
CA LYS A 150 -20.25 -18.71 5.96
C LYS A 150 -20.50 -17.53 5.03
N GLU A 151 -19.49 -16.67 4.88
CA GLU A 151 -19.55 -15.49 4.02
C GLU A 151 -19.62 -15.90 2.54
N ILE A 152 -18.83 -16.89 2.11
CA ILE A 152 -18.84 -17.41 0.73
C ILE A 152 -20.17 -18.08 0.44
N GLU A 153 -20.71 -18.89 1.36
CA GLU A 153 -22.03 -19.52 1.20
C GLU A 153 -23.13 -18.45 1.11
N ARG A 154 -23.08 -17.43 1.98
CA ARG A 154 -24.03 -16.33 1.94
C ARG A 154 -23.95 -15.53 0.65
N LEU A 155 -22.73 -15.31 0.14
CA LEU A 155 -22.46 -14.66 -1.14
C LEU A 155 -23.13 -15.46 -2.29
N ALA A 156 -22.90 -16.77 -2.33
CA ALA A 156 -23.51 -17.66 -3.33
C ALA A 156 -25.04 -17.70 -3.25
N GLN A 157 -25.60 -17.72 -2.02
CA GLN A 157 -27.05 -17.66 -1.80
C GLN A 157 -27.68 -16.37 -2.34
N ILE A 158 -27.04 -15.21 -2.09
CA ILE A 158 -27.55 -13.93 -2.56
C ILE A 158 -27.49 -13.86 -4.08
N LEU A 159 -26.38 -14.27 -4.70
CA LEU A 159 -26.20 -14.30 -6.15
C LEU A 159 -27.22 -15.20 -6.85
N SER A 160 -27.71 -16.25 -6.17
CA SER A 160 -28.72 -17.18 -6.69
C SER A 160 -30.18 -16.68 -6.56
N ARG A 161 -30.39 -15.50 -5.95
CA ARG A 161 -31.75 -14.94 -5.76
C ARG A 161 -32.29 -14.32 -7.04
N ARG A 162 -33.59 -14.30 -7.18
CA ARG A 162 -34.28 -13.63 -8.29
C ARG A 162 -34.27 -12.10 -8.19
N LYS A 163 -34.33 -11.55 -6.96
CA LYS A 163 -34.31 -10.12 -6.66
C LYS A 163 -33.33 -9.86 -5.54
N LYS A 164 -32.73 -8.66 -5.47
CA LYS A 164 -31.69 -8.30 -4.53
C LYS A 164 -30.52 -9.29 -4.59
N ASN A 165 -30.09 -9.59 -5.81
CA ASN A 165 -29.07 -10.58 -6.12
C ASN A 165 -27.65 -9.99 -6.26
N ASN A 166 -27.46 -8.75 -5.84
CA ASN A 166 -26.15 -8.09 -5.80
C ASN A 166 -25.68 -8.01 -4.34
N PRO A 167 -24.75 -8.85 -3.90
CA PRO A 167 -24.18 -8.75 -2.57
C PRO A 167 -23.20 -7.59 -2.47
N VAL A 168 -23.10 -7.00 -1.29
CA VAL A 168 -22.04 -6.04 -0.93
C VAL A 168 -21.34 -6.49 0.34
N LEU A 169 -20.04 -6.69 0.24
CA LEU A 169 -19.16 -7.05 1.35
C LEU A 169 -18.77 -5.76 2.09
N ILE A 170 -19.16 -5.66 3.35
CA ILE A 170 -18.91 -4.50 4.20
C ILE A 170 -17.94 -4.89 5.30
N GLY A 171 -16.81 -4.24 5.39
CA GLY A 171 -15.83 -4.48 6.45
C GLY A 171 -14.66 -3.53 6.33
N GLU A 172 -13.85 -3.47 7.36
CA GLU A 172 -12.66 -2.63 7.41
C GLU A 172 -11.62 -3.04 6.35
N PRO A 173 -10.70 -2.16 5.96
CA PRO A 173 -9.58 -2.53 5.09
C PRO A 173 -8.78 -3.69 5.68
N GLY A 174 -8.31 -4.61 4.85
CA GLY A 174 -7.46 -5.73 5.28
C GLY A 174 -8.18 -6.93 5.91
N VAL A 175 -9.53 -6.93 6.02
CA VAL A 175 -10.27 -8.08 6.59
C VAL A 175 -10.47 -9.26 5.61
N GLY A 176 -9.98 -9.16 4.37
CA GLY A 176 -10.06 -10.24 3.39
C GLY A 176 -11.33 -10.27 2.53
N LYS A 177 -11.92 -9.11 2.20
CA LYS A 177 -13.10 -9.02 1.32
C LYS A 177 -12.86 -9.61 -0.06
N SER A 178 -11.70 -9.36 -0.67
CA SER A 178 -11.30 -9.94 -1.97
C SER A 178 -11.18 -11.45 -1.89
N ALA A 179 -10.58 -11.96 -0.83
CA ALA A 179 -10.40 -13.39 -0.61
C ALA A 179 -11.74 -14.15 -0.59
N ILE A 180 -12.82 -13.55 -0.05
CA ILE A 180 -14.16 -14.15 -0.08
C ILE A 180 -14.64 -14.33 -1.54
N VAL A 181 -14.39 -13.36 -2.41
CA VAL A 181 -14.77 -13.42 -3.83
C VAL A 181 -13.91 -14.43 -4.58
N GLU A 182 -12.62 -14.49 -4.29
CA GLU A 182 -11.71 -15.52 -4.81
C GLU A 182 -12.15 -16.92 -4.37
N GLY A 183 -12.58 -17.07 -3.11
CA GLY A 183 -13.17 -18.31 -2.59
C GLY A 183 -14.44 -18.71 -3.33
N LEU A 184 -15.28 -17.75 -3.71
CA LEU A 184 -16.43 -18.02 -4.56
C LEU A 184 -15.99 -18.52 -5.95
N ALA A 185 -15.01 -17.88 -6.57
CA ALA A 185 -14.47 -18.29 -7.87
C ALA A 185 -13.91 -19.72 -7.81
N LEU A 186 -13.15 -20.06 -6.76
CA LEU A 186 -12.66 -21.42 -6.53
C LEU A 186 -13.81 -22.44 -6.40
N ARG A 187 -14.88 -22.11 -5.63
CA ARG A 187 -16.04 -22.99 -5.49
C ARG A 187 -16.85 -23.14 -6.77
N ILE A 188 -16.90 -22.11 -7.62
CA ILE A 188 -17.53 -22.19 -8.95
C ILE A 188 -16.78 -23.20 -9.81
N VAL A 189 -15.44 -23.08 -9.89
CA VAL A 189 -14.58 -24.00 -10.66
C VAL A 189 -14.68 -25.44 -10.14
N GLN A 190 -14.72 -25.62 -8.82
CA GLN A 190 -14.88 -26.91 -8.16
C GLN A 190 -16.33 -27.46 -8.21
N ARG A 191 -17.26 -26.70 -8.78
CA ARG A 191 -18.70 -27.01 -8.80
C ARG A 191 -19.33 -27.24 -7.41
N LYS A 192 -18.79 -26.59 -6.39
CA LYS A 192 -19.30 -26.64 -5.00
C LYS A 192 -20.24 -25.47 -4.67
N VAL A 193 -21.06 -25.06 -5.64
CA VAL A 193 -22.05 -24.00 -5.55
C VAL A 193 -23.36 -24.45 -6.16
N SER A 194 -24.41 -23.62 -6.08
CA SER A 194 -25.67 -23.86 -6.78
C SER A 194 -25.47 -23.99 -8.30
N ARG A 195 -26.25 -24.86 -8.97
CA ARG A 195 -26.18 -25.05 -10.43
C ARG A 195 -26.33 -23.76 -11.23
N ILE A 196 -27.02 -22.77 -10.70
CA ILE A 196 -27.22 -21.45 -11.34
C ILE A 196 -25.88 -20.71 -11.52
N LEU A 197 -24.87 -21.02 -10.69
CA LEU A 197 -23.56 -20.37 -10.69
C LEU A 197 -22.46 -21.18 -11.44
N PHE A 198 -22.75 -22.39 -11.95
CA PHE A 198 -21.72 -23.26 -12.53
C PHE A 198 -21.00 -22.66 -13.73
N ASP A 199 -21.72 -21.90 -14.57
CA ASP A 199 -21.21 -21.32 -15.80
C ASP A 199 -20.92 -19.81 -15.64
N LYS A 200 -20.93 -19.31 -14.41
CA LYS A 200 -20.63 -17.90 -14.10
C LYS A 200 -19.14 -17.66 -14.07
N ARG A 201 -18.74 -16.53 -14.63
CA ARG A 201 -17.38 -15.98 -14.56
C ARG A 201 -17.38 -14.78 -13.61
N VAL A 202 -16.42 -14.74 -12.71
CA VAL A 202 -16.22 -13.60 -11.79
C VAL A 202 -15.05 -12.77 -12.31
N ILE A 203 -15.32 -11.53 -12.69
CA ILE A 203 -14.31 -10.59 -13.21
C ILE A 203 -14.17 -9.42 -12.22
N SER A 204 -12.97 -9.23 -11.71
CA SER A 204 -12.62 -8.09 -10.87
C SER A 204 -12.29 -6.89 -11.76
N LEU A 205 -13.06 -5.82 -11.64
CA LEU A 205 -12.85 -4.57 -12.38
C LEU A 205 -11.91 -3.64 -11.60
N ASP A 206 -10.84 -3.22 -12.27
CA ASP A 206 -9.96 -2.17 -11.76
C ASP A 206 -10.44 -0.79 -12.24
N MET A 207 -11.13 -0.10 -11.36
CA MET A 207 -11.64 1.25 -11.65
C MET A 207 -10.52 2.27 -11.87
N ALA A 208 -9.34 2.07 -11.28
CA ALA A 208 -8.20 2.96 -11.50
C ALA A 208 -7.71 2.86 -12.95
N SER A 209 -7.64 1.65 -13.51
CA SER A 209 -7.31 1.43 -14.93
C SER A 209 -8.36 2.00 -15.88
N VAL A 210 -9.64 1.98 -15.51
CA VAL A 210 -10.71 2.59 -16.31
C VAL A 210 -10.56 4.11 -16.39
N VAL A 211 -10.15 4.75 -15.29
CA VAL A 211 -9.93 6.22 -15.21
C VAL A 211 -8.58 6.62 -15.81
N ALA A 212 -7.57 5.75 -15.73
CA ALA A 212 -6.22 6.06 -16.17
C ALA A 212 -6.17 6.49 -17.65
N GLY A 213 -5.51 7.62 -17.92
CA GLY A 213 -5.35 8.16 -19.28
C GLY A 213 -6.59 8.86 -19.86
N THR A 214 -7.70 8.98 -19.13
CA THR A 214 -8.85 9.78 -19.57
C THR A 214 -8.62 11.25 -19.23
N LYS A 215 -8.42 12.09 -20.24
CA LYS A 215 -8.28 13.55 -20.07
C LYS A 215 -9.63 14.26 -20.00
N TYR A 216 -10.65 13.69 -20.61
CA TYR A 216 -11.99 14.26 -20.73
C TYR A 216 -13.05 13.29 -20.21
N ARG A 217 -14.10 13.86 -19.63
CA ARG A 217 -15.26 13.11 -19.10
C ARG A 217 -15.87 12.14 -20.13
N GLY A 218 -15.95 12.55 -21.40
CA GLY A 218 -16.51 11.73 -22.47
C GLY A 218 -15.79 10.40 -22.69
N GLN A 219 -14.46 10.38 -22.61
CA GLN A 219 -13.67 9.15 -22.79
C GLN A 219 -13.92 8.13 -21.67
N PHE A 220 -14.07 8.59 -20.44
CA PHE A 220 -14.44 7.74 -19.31
C PHE A 220 -15.85 7.18 -19.48
N GLU A 221 -16.81 8.03 -19.89
CA GLU A 221 -18.19 7.62 -20.16
C GLU A 221 -18.27 6.57 -21.27
N GLU A 222 -17.49 6.70 -22.34
CA GLU A 222 -17.40 5.71 -23.41
C GLU A 222 -16.85 4.36 -22.93
N ARG A 223 -15.80 4.36 -22.11
CA ARG A 223 -15.25 3.12 -21.52
C ARG A 223 -16.28 2.42 -20.64
N ILE A 224 -16.96 3.13 -19.75
CA ILE A 224 -18.03 2.55 -18.92
C ILE A 224 -19.18 2.03 -19.78
N LYS A 225 -19.59 2.77 -20.83
CA LYS A 225 -20.62 2.28 -21.78
C LYS A 225 -20.18 1.02 -22.52
N ALA A 226 -18.92 0.95 -22.93
CA ALA A 226 -18.35 -0.26 -23.57
C ALA A 226 -18.39 -1.47 -22.62
N ILE A 227 -17.96 -1.29 -21.35
CA ILE A 227 -18.03 -2.31 -20.30
C ILE A 227 -19.49 -2.76 -20.08
N LEU A 228 -20.44 -1.83 -19.94
CA LEU A 228 -21.85 -2.14 -19.74
C LEU A 228 -22.45 -2.90 -20.94
N ASN A 229 -22.10 -2.52 -22.16
CA ASN A 229 -22.54 -3.20 -23.37
C ASN A 229 -21.98 -4.63 -23.45
N GLU A 230 -20.76 -4.86 -23.02
CA GLU A 230 -20.15 -6.19 -22.98
C GLU A 230 -20.80 -7.05 -21.89
N LEU A 231 -21.05 -6.50 -20.71
CA LEU A 231 -21.76 -7.18 -19.62
C LEU A 231 -23.22 -7.54 -20.00
N SER A 232 -23.93 -6.66 -20.69
CA SER A 232 -25.31 -6.93 -21.12
C SER A 232 -25.41 -8.04 -22.16
N LYS A 233 -24.35 -8.23 -22.98
CA LYS A 233 -24.25 -9.32 -23.95
C LYS A 233 -23.85 -10.66 -23.31
N ASN A 234 -23.21 -10.61 -22.14
CA ASN A 234 -22.67 -11.78 -21.44
C ASN A 234 -23.28 -11.91 -20.04
N PRO A 235 -24.52 -12.41 -19.89
CA PRO A 235 -25.22 -12.49 -18.61
C PRO A 235 -24.61 -13.53 -17.64
N ASN A 236 -23.62 -14.28 -18.08
CA ASN A 236 -22.85 -15.22 -17.27
C ASN A 236 -21.72 -14.55 -16.48
N ILE A 237 -21.49 -13.24 -16.65
CA ILE A 237 -20.46 -12.51 -15.94
C ILE A 237 -21.02 -11.93 -14.64
N ILE A 238 -20.28 -12.10 -13.55
CA ILE A 238 -20.47 -11.42 -12.27
C ILE A 238 -19.31 -10.44 -12.12
N LEU A 239 -19.64 -9.17 -12.06
CA LEU A 239 -18.64 -8.11 -11.91
C LEU A 239 -18.30 -7.93 -10.43
N PHE A 240 -17.03 -7.99 -10.07
CA PHE A 240 -16.56 -7.62 -8.74
C PHE A 240 -15.85 -6.28 -8.80
N PHE A 241 -16.16 -5.35 -7.90
CA PHE A 241 -15.48 -4.08 -7.79
C PHE A 241 -15.54 -3.50 -6.37
N PHE A 242 -14.56 -2.67 -6.07
CA PHE A 242 -14.55 -1.89 -4.85
C PHE A 242 -15.32 -0.58 -5.06
N PHE A 243 -16.19 -0.25 -4.12
CA PHE A 243 -16.81 1.09 -4.06
C PHE A 243 -15.81 2.08 -3.48
N PHE A 244 -14.76 2.38 -4.24
CA PHE A 244 -13.76 3.35 -3.81
C PHE A 244 -14.16 4.80 -4.11
N TYR A 245 -13.45 5.73 -3.49
CA TYR A 245 -13.46 7.18 -3.66
C TYR A 245 -13.52 7.69 -5.11
N THR A 246 -13.14 6.89 -6.07
CA THR A 246 -13.20 7.22 -7.50
C THR A 246 -14.62 7.28 -8.05
N LEU A 247 -15.60 6.75 -7.33
CA LEU A 247 -17.01 6.85 -7.70
C LEU A 247 -17.67 8.13 -7.18
N VAL A 248 -17.06 8.81 -6.20
CA VAL A 248 -17.57 10.04 -5.61
C VAL A 248 -16.41 11.02 -5.44
N GLY A 249 -16.21 11.88 -6.47
CA GLY A 249 -15.55 13.15 -6.36
C GLY A 249 -14.18 13.22 -5.66
N ALA A 250 -13.12 12.81 -6.30
CA ALA A 250 -11.82 13.37 -5.99
C ALA A 250 -11.75 14.81 -6.52
N GLY A 251 -11.97 15.77 -5.63
CA GLY A 251 -11.80 17.19 -5.92
C GLY A 251 -13.10 17.94 -6.20
N ALA A 252 -13.37 18.91 -5.37
CA ALA A 252 -14.41 19.91 -5.51
C ALA A 252 -14.10 20.86 -6.70
N ALA A 253 -14.22 20.35 -7.92
CA ALA A 253 -14.37 21.15 -9.11
C ALA A 253 -15.56 20.59 -9.88
N SER A 254 -16.48 21.42 -10.27
CA SER A 254 -17.67 21.15 -11.04
C SER A 254 -17.35 20.26 -12.26
N GLY A 255 -17.54 18.95 -12.14
CA GLY A 255 -17.23 18.00 -13.21
C GLY A 255 -16.75 16.62 -12.75
N SER A 256 -16.91 16.24 -11.45
CA SER A 256 -16.51 14.93 -10.97
C SER A 256 -17.17 13.81 -11.77
N MET A 257 -16.34 12.90 -12.28
CA MET A 257 -16.75 11.71 -13.02
C MET A 257 -17.52 10.78 -12.08
N ASP A 258 -18.83 10.67 -12.27
CA ASP A 258 -19.71 9.89 -11.41
C ASP A 258 -20.05 8.54 -12.07
N ALA A 259 -19.10 7.60 -11.95
CA ALA A 259 -19.27 6.24 -12.45
C ALA A 259 -20.47 5.53 -11.79
N ALA A 260 -20.81 5.88 -10.53
CA ALA A 260 -21.96 5.33 -9.84
C ALA A 260 -23.25 5.68 -10.56
N ASN A 261 -23.40 6.92 -11.01
CA ASN A 261 -24.59 7.35 -11.73
C ASN A 261 -24.75 6.66 -13.08
N MET A 262 -23.66 6.25 -13.71
CA MET A 262 -23.72 5.51 -14.98
C MET A 262 -24.07 4.03 -14.79
N LEU A 263 -23.61 3.42 -13.69
CA LEU A 263 -23.92 2.02 -13.36
C LEU A 263 -25.33 1.86 -12.76
N LYS A 264 -25.86 2.89 -12.09
CA LYS A 264 -27.19 2.86 -11.45
C LYS A 264 -28.32 2.38 -12.35
N PRO A 265 -28.49 2.87 -13.59
CA PRO A 265 -29.59 2.43 -14.45
C PRO A 265 -29.51 0.94 -14.79
N ALA A 266 -28.32 0.44 -15.12
CA ALA A 266 -28.11 -0.97 -15.45
C ALA A 266 -28.33 -1.89 -14.24
N LEU A 267 -27.87 -1.48 -13.05
CA LEU A 267 -28.14 -2.16 -11.78
C LEU A 267 -29.63 -2.11 -11.42
N ALA A 268 -30.28 -0.96 -11.62
CA ALA A 268 -31.71 -0.79 -11.33
C ALA A 268 -32.61 -1.65 -12.23
N ARG A 269 -32.24 -1.84 -13.50
CA ARG A 269 -32.95 -2.72 -14.44
C ARG A 269 -32.62 -4.20 -14.24
N GLY A 270 -31.52 -4.52 -13.51
CA GLY A 270 -31.06 -5.89 -13.31
C GLY A 270 -30.39 -6.49 -14.54
N GLU A 271 -29.83 -5.64 -15.41
CA GLU A 271 -29.09 -6.02 -16.62
C GLU A 271 -27.72 -6.60 -16.29
N ILE A 272 -27.15 -6.19 -15.16
CA ILE A 272 -25.85 -6.65 -14.67
C ILE A 272 -25.97 -7.24 -13.27
N GLN A 273 -25.13 -8.23 -12.99
CA GLN A 273 -24.95 -8.83 -11.68
C GLN A 273 -23.57 -8.47 -11.13
N CYS A 274 -23.52 -7.98 -9.91
CA CYS A 274 -22.26 -7.54 -9.33
C CYS A 274 -22.12 -7.91 -7.85
N ILE A 275 -20.84 -7.95 -7.41
CA ILE A 275 -20.42 -8.03 -6.03
C ILE A 275 -19.69 -6.73 -5.72
N GLY A 276 -20.14 -6.01 -4.71
CA GLY A 276 -19.46 -4.80 -4.22
C GLY A 276 -18.64 -5.09 -2.98
N ALA A 277 -17.55 -4.36 -2.80
CA ALA A 277 -16.78 -4.35 -1.56
C ALA A 277 -16.56 -2.90 -1.09
N THR A 278 -16.80 -2.64 0.21
CA THR A 278 -16.74 -1.28 0.76
C THR A 278 -16.54 -1.30 2.28
N THR A 279 -16.34 -0.14 2.88
CA THR A 279 -16.39 0.05 4.33
C THR A 279 -17.81 0.41 4.78
N LEU A 280 -18.07 0.34 6.09
CA LEU A 280 -19.39 0.68 6.64
C LEU A 280 -19.75 2.15 6.40
N ASP A 281 -18.78 3.03 6.54
CA ASP A 281 -19.00 4.47 6.35
C ASP A 281 -19.28 4.83 4.89
N GLU A 282 -18.56 4.22 3.96
CA GLU A 282 -18.82 4.39 2.53
C GLU A 282 -20.18 3.82 2.11
N TYR A 283 -20.55 2.65 2.67
CA TYR A 283 -21.86 2.06 2.44
C TYR A 283 -23.00 3.01 2.85
N ARG A 284 -22.89 3.57 4.06
CA ARG A 284 -23.88 4.54 4.58
C ARG A 284 -23.95 5.82 3.74
N LYS A 285 -22.79 6.33 3.31
CA LYS A 285 -22.73 7.57 2.50
C LYS A 285 -23.28 7.39 1.10
N ASN A 286 -22.99 6.28 0.44
CA ASN A 286 -23.14 6.12 -1.01
C ASN A 286 -24.27 5.16 -1.44
N ILE A 287 -24.61 4.15 -0.62
CA ILE A 287 -25.60 3.14 -0.96
C ILE A 287 -26.87 3.29 -0.13
N GLU A 288 -26.74 3.40 1.18
CA GLU A 288 -27.89 3.46 2.10
C GLU A 288 -28.76 4.71 1.91
N LYS A 289 -28.13 5.83 1.53
CA LYS A 289 -28.86 7.08 1.21
C LYS A 289 -29.59 7.03 -0.13
N ASP A 290 -29.22 6.11 -1.00
CA ASP A 290 -29.83 5.94 -2.32
C ASP A 290 -30.81 4.77 -2.32
N GLY A 291 -32.09 5.06 -2.15
CA GLY A 291 -33.14 4.03 -2.07
C GLY A 291 -33.26 3.13 -3.31
N ALA A 292 -32.74 3.55 -4.47
CA ALA A 292 -32.70 2.72 -5.67
C ALA A 292 -31.61 1.64 -5.59
N LEU A 293 -30.43 2.00 -5.07
CA LEU A 293 -29.33 1.07 -4.84
C LEU A 293 -29.59 0.16 -3.64
N GLU A 294 -30.06 0.69 -2.52
CA GLU A 294 -30.36 -0.09 -1.31
C GLU A 294 -31.33 -1.27 -1.60
N ARG A 295 -32.31 -1.06 -2.47
CA ARG A 295 -33.26 -2.11 -2.88
C ARG A 295 -32.63 -3.19 -3.75
N ARG A 296 -31.44 -2.98 -4.30
CA ARG A 296 -30.74 -3.91 -5.21
C ARG A 296 -29.60 -4.65 -4.56
N PHE A 297 -28.99 -4.04 -3.54
CA PHE A 297 -27.88 -4.62 -2.81
C PHE A 297 -28.33 -5.34 -1.53
N GLN A 298 -27.64 -6.42 -1.22
CA GLN A 298 -27.77 -7.15 0.04
C GLN A 298 -26.44 -7.14 0.78
N LYS A 299 -26.41 -6.55 1.98
CA LYS A 299 -25.21 -6.44 2.79
C LYS A 299 -24.78 -7.78 3.40
N ILE A 300 -23.47 -8.00 3.40
CA ILE A 300 -22.75 -9.05 4.13
C ILE A 300 -21.67 -8.36 4.94
N ILE A 301 -21.71 -8.51 6.26
CA ILE A 301 -20.71 -7.95 7.15
C ILE A 301 -19.54 -8.93 7.19
N VAL A 302 -18.32 -8.39 7.06
CA VAL A 302 -17.06 -9.14 7.08
C VAL A 302 -16.22 -8.62 8.24
N ASP A 303 -16.17 -9.41 9.30
CA ASP A 303 -15.37 -9.11 10.48
C ASP A 303 -13.90 -9.52 10.29
N PRO A 304 -12.93 -8.90 11.00
CA PRO A 304 -11.56 -9.38 11.03
C PRO A 304 -11.48 -10.86 11.45
N THR A 305 -10.51 -11.60 10.92
CA THR A 305 -10.27 -12.97 11.35
C THR A 305 -9.71 -13.02 12.78
N THR A 306 -9.98 -14.10 13.47
CA THR A 306 -9.36 -14.38 14.79
C THR A 306 -7.87 -14.71 14.64
N ALA A 307 -7.11 -14.64 15.72
CA ALA A 307 -5.69 -15.00 15.72
C ALA A 307 -5.47 -16.45 15.27
N ASP A 308 -6.33 -17.38 15.71
CA ASP A 308 -6.25 -18.80 15.34
C ASP A 308 -6.56 -19.04 13.86
N GLU A 309 -7.62 -18.40 13.34
CA GLU A 309 -7.95 -18.45 11.90
C GLU A 309 -6.82 -17.83 11.06
N THR A 310 -6.25 -16.71 11.52
CA THR A 310 -5.12 -16.05 10.84
C THR A 310 -3.91 -16.98 10.80
N LEU A 311 -3.59 -17.68 11.88
CA LEU A 311 -2.50 -18.65 11.91
C LEU A 311 -2.73 -19.78 10.88
N GLN A 312 -3.95 -20.29 10.78
CA GLN A 312 -4.30 -21.30 9.76
C GLN A 312 -4.17 -20.75 8.34
N ILE A 313 -4.56 -19.49 8.12
CA ILE A 313 -4.35 -18.83 6.83
C ILE A 313 -2.85 -18.79 6.49
N LEU A 314 -2.01 -18.30 7.42
CA LEU A 314 -0.55 -18.25 7.20
C LEU A 314 0.04 -19.63 6.90
N GLN A 315 -0.40 -20.67 7.61
CA GLN A 315 0.06 -22.05 7.37
C GLN A 315 -0.28 -22.54 5.96
N ASN A 316 -1.42 -22.13 5.40
CA ASN A 316 -1.85 -22.57 4.07
C ASN A 316 -1.21 -21.79 2.93
N ILE A 317 -0.83 -20.53 3.16
CA ILE A 317 -0.19 -19.70 2.14
C ILE A 317 1.33 -19.73 2.19
N LYS A 318 1.93 -20.23 3.31
CA LYS A 318 3.37 -20.16 3.55
C LYS A 318 4.20 -20.75 2.41
N ASP A 319 3.79 -21.88 1.84
CA ASP A 319 4.56 -22.59 0.82
C ASP A 319 4.81 -21.72 -0.42
N ARG A 320 3.83 -20.88 -0.80
CA ARG A 320 3.98 -19.92 -1.90
C ARG A 320 4.95 -18.79 -1.58
N TYR A 321 4.90 -18.29 -0.35
CA TYR A 321 5.84 -17.25 0.12
C TYR A 321 7.25 -17.83 0.30
N GLU A 322 7.37 -19.09 0.77
CA GLU A 322 8.63 -19.82 0.84
C GLU A 322 9.27 -19.99 -0.56
N GLU A 323 8.45 -20.30 -1.56
CA GLU A 323 8.90 -20.43 -2.93
C GLU A 323 9.28 -19.07 -3.55
N HIS A 324 8.46 -18.03 -3.28
CA HIS A 324 8.69 -16.68 -3.81
C HIS A 324 9.96 -16.03 -3.26
N HIS A 325 10.19 -16.13 -1.95
CA HIS A 325 11.34 -15.52 -1.28
C HIS A 325 12.53 -16.47 -1.12
N ASN A 326 12.39 -17.73 -1.55
CA ASN A 326 13.41 -18.76 -1.36
C ASN A 326 13.86 -18.93 0.10
N VAL A 327 12.91 -18.97 1.02
CA VAL A 327 13.11 -19.09 2.48
C VAL A 327 12.28 -20.24 3.04
N ILE A 328 12.47 -20.57 4.32
CA ILE A 328 11.65 -21.53 5.09
C ILE A 328 11.16 -20.80 6.34
N TYR A 329 9.84 -20.78 6.56
CA TYR A 329 9.27 -20.23 7.78
C TYR A 329 9.12 -21.30 8.87
N THR A 330 9.66 -21.03 10.06
CA THR A 330 9.43 -21.91 11.21
C THR A 330 7.99 -21.75 11.73
N PRO A 331 7.42 -22.78 12.39
CA PRO A 331 6.12 -22.67 13.05
C PRO A 331 6.06 -21.54 14.09
N GLU A 332 7.20 -21.28 14.76
CA GLU A 332 7.37 -20.19 15.73
C GLU A 332 7.31 -18.82 15.02
N ALA A 333 7.92 -18.68 13.83
CA ALA A 333 7.83 -17.46 13.01
C ALA A 333 6.39 -17.15 12.59
N LEU A 334 5.63 -18.15 12.16
CA LEU A 334 4.21 -17.96 11.81
C LEU A 334 3.39 -17.50 13.02
N LYS A 335 3.60 -18.11 14.20
CA LYS A 335 2.98 -17.64 15.43
C LYS A 335 3.40 -16.22 15.78
N ALA A 336 4.68 -15.90 15.63
CA ALA A 336 5.20 -14.55 15.88
C ALA A 336 4.55 -13.51 14.95
N CYS A 337 4.37 -13.81 13.66
CA CYS A 337 3.64 -12.94 12.74
C CYS A 337 2.24 -12.59 13.26
N VAL A 338 1.52 -13.55 13.82
CA VAL A 338 0.17 -13.30 14.37
C VAL A 338 0.24 -12.57 15.71
N THR A 339 0.98 -13.10 16.68
CA THR A 339 0.97 -12.59 18.05
C THR A 339 1.60 -11.20 18.18
N LEU A 340 2.68 -10.96 17.43
CA LEU A 340 3.37 -9.68 17.49
C LEU A 340 2.62 -8.60 16.70
N THR A 341 2.01 -8.92 15.55
CA THR A 341 1.18 -7.95 14.83
C THR A 341 -0.11 -7.63 15.58
N ASP A 342 -0.69 -8.59 16.29
CA ASP A 342 -1.84 -8.32 17.15
C ASP A 342 -1.51 -7.34 18.27
N ARG A 343 -0.34 -7.53 18.86
CA ARG A 343 0.11 -6.73 20.00
C ARG A 343 0.63 -5.34 19.60
N TYR A 344 1.32 -5.24 18.47
CA TYR A 344 2.10 -4.04 18.11
C TYR A 344 1.55 -3.23 16.93
N ILE A 345 0.66 -3.81 16.12
CA ILE A 345 0.04 -3.15 14.97
C ILE A 345 -1.48 -3.10 15.20
N SER A 346 -1.97 -1.97 15.72
CA SER A 346 -3.38 -1.75 16.06
C SER A 346 -4.18 -1.01 14.98
N ASP A 347 -3.50 -0.38 14.03
CA ASP A 347 -4.11 0.42 12.96
C ASP A 347 -4.52 -0.40 11.74
N ARG A 348 -4.21 -1.69 11.72
CA ARG A 348 -4.54 -2.63 10.65
C ARG A 348 -5.26 -3.87 11.19
N ASN A 349 -5.99 -4.56 10.32
CA ASN A 349 -6.82 -5.69 10.68
C ASN A 349 -6.20 -7.03 10.22
N PHE A 350 -6.58 -8.11 10.90
CA PHE A 350 -6.32 -9.45 10.43
C PHE A 350 -7.22 -9.83 9.25
N PRO A 351 -6.70 -10.65 8.29
CA PRO A 351 -5.38 -11.31 8.29
C PRO A 351 -4.25 -10.47 7.67
N ASP A 352 -4.56 -9.35 7.06
CA ASP A 352 -3.66 -8.54 6.22
C ASP A 352 -2.35 -8.18 6.94
N LYS A 353 -2.42 -7.63 8.16
CA LYS A 353 -1.23 -7.26 8.94
C LYS A 353 -0.28 -8.42 9.23
N ALA A 354 -0.80 -9.64 9.37
CA ALA A 354 0.02 -10.81 9.61
C ALA A 354 0.64 -11.37 8.31
N ILE A 355 -0.08 -11.25 7.20
CA ILE A 355 0.41 -11.60 5.86
C ILE A 355 1.52 -10.64 5.45
N ASP A 356 1.34 -9.34 5.65
CA ASP A 356 2.37 -8.33 5.39
C ASP A 356 3.65 -8.61 6.19
N ALA A 357 3.52 -8.97 7.48
CA ALA A 357 4.67 -9.31 8.31
C ALA A 357 5.39 -10.58 7.82
N LEU A 358 4.65 -11.57 7.34
CA LEU A 358 5.20 -12.78 6.73
C LEU A 358 6.00 -12.45 5.45
N ASP A 359 5.39 -11.68 4.57
CA ASP A 359 5.95 -11.27 3.28
C ASP A 359 7.22 -10.44 3.46
N GLU A 360 7.17 -9.43 4.32
CA GLU A 360 8.30 -8.54 4.60
C GLU A 360 9.45 -9.29 5.29
N ALA A 361 9.14 -10.24 6.19
CA ALA A 361 10.16 -11.08 6.84
C ALA A 361 10.87 -11.99 5.83
N GLY A 362 10.14 -12.62 4.91
CA GLY A 362 10.73 -13.42 3.84
C GLY A 362 11.59 -12.59 2.90
N SER A 363 11.07 -11.46 2.45
CA SER A 363 11.78 -10.53 1.57
C SER A 363 13.08 -10.03 2.20
N ARG A 364 13.06 -9.63 3.47
CA ARG A 364 14.23 -9.15 4.19
C ARG A 364 15.32 -10.21 4.32
N VAL A 365 14.94 -11.43 4.68
CA VAL A 365 15.88 -12.56 4.81
C VAL A 365 16.47 -12.88 3.44
N HIS A 366 15.67 -12.91 2.40
CA HIS A 366 16.13 -13.11 1.03
C HIS A 366 17.18 -12.06 0.63
N ILE A 367 16.89 -10.76 0.81
CA ILE A 367 17.80 -9.68 0.44
C ILE A 367 19.09 -9.70 1.27
N SER A 368 19.00 -9.99 2.57
CA SER A 368 20.19 -10.01 3.45
C SER A 368 21.17 -11.14 3.11
N ASN A 369 20.73 -12.17 2.41
CA ASN A 369 21.52 -13.33 2.03
C ASN A 369 22.10 -13.31 0.63
N ILE A 370 21.70 -12.37 -0.20
CA ILE A 370 22.27 -12.20 -1.53
C ILE A 370 23.70 -11.63 -1.38
N VAL A 371 24.65 -12.47 -1.02
CA VAL A 371 26.08 -12.14 -1.08
C VAL A 371 26.59 -12.64 -2.43
N VAL A 372 26.93 -11.71 -3.31
CA VAL A 372 27.52 -12.05 -4.61
C VAL A 372 28.87 -12.75 -4.36
N PRO A 373 29.09 -13.96 -4.88
CA PRO A 373 30.36 -14.66 -4.74
C PRO A 373 31.51 -13.83 -5.33
N LYS A 374 32.64 -13.79 -4.63
CA LYS A 374 33.85 -13.11 -5.13
C LYS A 374 34.29 -13.56 -6.52
N SER A 375 34.01 -14.81 -6.88
CA SER A 375 34.27 -15.35 -8.22
C SER A 375 33.54 -14.61 -9.33
N ILE A 376 32.30 -14.16 -9.07
CA ILE A 376 31.50 -13.36 -10.01
C ILE A 376 32.05 -11.94 -10.11
N GLU A 377 32.35 -11.30 -8.97
CA GLU A 377 32.95 -9.96 -8.94
C GLU A 377 34.30 -9.94 -9.66
N ASP A 378 35.16 -10.96 -9.46
CA ASP A 378 36.44 -11.07 -10.12
C ASP A 378 36.29 -11.28 -11.64
N LEU A 379 35.30 -12.03 -12.09
CA LEU A 379 35.01 -12.18 -13.52
C LEU A 379 34.49 -10.88 -14.14
N GLU A 380 33.62 -10.15 -13.46
CA GLU A 380 33.12 -8.85 -13.91
C GLU A 380 34.27 -7.82 -14.04
N LYS A 381 35.18 -7.78 -13.07
CA LYS A 381 36.40 -6.93 -13.16
C LYS A 381 37.28 -7.31 -14.34
N LYS A 382 37.52 -8.61 -14.55
CA LYS A 382 38.33 -9.08 -15.69
C LYS A 382 37.69 -8.74 -17.03
N ILE A 383 36.37 -8.78 -17.12
CA ILE A 383 35.64 -8.37 -18.31
C ILE A 383 35.79 -6.88 -18.56
N GLU A 384 35.71 -6.07 -17.51
CA GLU A 384 35.89 -4.61 -17.62
C GLU A 384 37.31 -4.22 -18.01
N GLU A 385 38.32 -4.86 -17.41
CA GLU A 385 39.74 -4.70 -17.77
C GLU A 385 39.99 -5.12 -19.24
N THR A 386 39.48 -6.27 -19.66
CA THR A 386 39.61 -6.77 -21.03
C THR A 386 38.91 -5.87 -22.05
N LYS A 387 37.74 -5.28 -21.69
CA LYS A 387 37.10 -4.26 -22.50
C LYS A 387 37.92 -3.01 -22.68
N ALA A 388 38.54 -2.52 -21.58
CA ALA A 388 39.41 -1.37 -21.63
C ALA A 388 40.67 -1.62 -22.49
N GLU A 389 41.29 -2.79 -22.36
CA GLU A 389 42.43 -3.22 -23.18
C GLU A 389 42.05 -3.36 -24.66
N LYS A 390 40.90 -3.91 -24.96
CA LYS A 390 40.35 -3.99 -26.33
C LYS A 390 40.19 -2.60 -26.96
N VAL A 391 39.63 -1.64 -26.22
CA VAL A 391 39.46 -0.27 -26.70
C VAL A 391 40.82 0.41 -26.93
N ALA A 392 41.78 0.17 -26.02
CA ALA A 392 43.16 0.69 -26.18
C ALA A 392 43.85 0.09 -27.42
N ALA A 393 43.70 -1.22 -27.67
CA ALA A 393 44.27 -1.90 -28.84
C ALA A 393 43.67 -1.40 -30.16
N VAL A 394 42.33 -1.11 -30.19
CA VAL A 394 41.66 -0.49 -31.35
C VAL A 394 42.20 0.93 -31.60
N LYS A 395 42.39 1.73 -30.56
CA LYS A 395 42.93 3.09 -30.68
C LYS A 395 44.36 3.10 -31.20
N SER A 396 45.15 2.08 -30.86
CA SER A 396 46.53 1.89 -31.36
C SER A 396 46.60 1.19 -32.73
N GLN A 397 45.45 0.95 -33.40
CA GLN A 397 45.32 0.28 -34.68
C GLN A 397 45.89 -1.16 -34.73
N ASN A 398 46.03 -1.80 -33.58
CA ASN A 398 46.47 -3.18 -33.49
C ASN A 398 45.29 -4.13 -33.47
N PHE A 399 44.76 -4.42 -34.67
CA PHE A 399 43.52 -5.22 -34.84
C PHE A 399 43.68 -6.69 -34.47
N GLU A 400 44.88 -7.23 -34.55
CA GLU A 400 45.16 -8.63 -34.18
C GLU A 400 45.08 -8.81 -32.65
N LEU A 401 45.64 -7.84 -31.92
CA LEU A 401 45.56 -7.80 -30.47
C LEU A 401 44.10 -7.50 -29.99
N ALA A 402 43.40 -6.63 -30.67
CA ALA A 402 41.98 -6.35 -30.38
C ALA A 402 41.09 -7.59 -30.61
N ALA A 403 41.36 -8.42 -31.63
CA ALA A 403 40.66 -9.69 -31.86
C ALA A 403 40.93 -10.68 -30.72
N SER A 404 42.16 -10.80 -30.24
CA SER A 404 42.47 -11.69 -29.12
C SER A 404 41.78 -11.25 -27.80
N PHE A 405 41.67 -9.94 -27.52
CA PHE A 405 40.92 -9.43 -26.39
C PHE A 405 39.42 -9.66 -26.53
N ARG A 406 38.84 -9.56 -27.73
CA ARG A 406 37.45 -9.90 -27.99
C ARG A 406 37.15 -11.38 -27.69
N ASP A 407 38.05 -12.29 -28.07
CA ASP A 407 37.86 -13.72 -27.82
C ASP A 407 37.98 -14.04 -26.32
N LYS A 408 38.88 -13.37 -25.60
CA LYS A 408 38.98 -13.44 -24.11
C LYS A 408 37.74 -12.87 -23.44
N GLU A 409 37.22 -11.72 -23.88
CA GLU A 409 35.99 -11.12 -23.36
C GLU A 409 34.82 -12.11 -23.52
N ARG A 410 34.70 -12.75 -24.68
CA ARG A 410 33.67 -13.76 -24.94
C ARG A 410 33.80 -14.98 -24.04
N GLN A 411 35.01 -15.44 -23.77
CA GLN A 411 35.26 -16.54 -22.83
C GLN A 411 34.87 -16.17 -21.40
N TYR A 412 35.23 -14.95 -20.93
CA TYR A 412 34.86 -14.49 -19.60
C TYR A 412 33.35 -14.27 -19.45
N LEU A 413 32.65 -13.81 -20.50
CA LEU A 413 31.20 -13.71 -20.51
C LEU A 413 30.52 -15.07 -20.37
N LEU A 414 31.00 -16.10 -21.09
CA LEU A 414 30.49 -17.47 -20.94
C LEU A 414 30.76 -18.06 -19.54
N GLN A 415 31.94 -17.77 -18.98
CA GLN A 415 32.25 -18.18 -17.60
C GLN A 415 31.40 -17.45 -16.57
N LEU A 416 31.11 -16.17 -16.78
CA LEU A 416 30.24 -15.37 -15.92
C LEU A 416 28.81 -15.90 -15.95
N GLU A 417 28.30 -16.22 -17.13
CA GLU A 417 26.97 -16.78 -17.30
C GLU A 417 26.85 -18.16 -16.61
N ALA A 418 27.84 -19.03 -16.79
CA ALA A 418 27.88 -20.32 -16.10
C ALA A 418 28.04 -20.18 -14.58
N ALA A 419 28.81 -19.18 -14.11
CA ALA A 419 28.96 -18.91 -12.69
C ALA A 419 27.66 -18.34 -12.07
N LYS A 420 26.95 -17.46 -12.78
CA LYS A 420 25.64 -16.93 -12.37
C LYS A 420 24.60 -18.04 -12.30
N THR A 421 24.52 -18.92 -13.28
CA THR A 421 23.58 -20.05 -13.29
C THR A 421 23.85 -21.00 -12.11
N ARG A 422 25.11 -21.33 -11.83
CA ARG A 422 25.45 -22.17 -10.68
C ARG A 422 25.13 -21.49 -9.35
N TRP A 423 25.38 -20.20 -9.23
CA TRP A 423 25.04 -19.44 -8.05
C TRP A 423 23.53 -19.36 -7.83
N GLU A 424 22.73 -19.19 -8.89
CA GLU A 424 21.27 -19.26 -8.83
C GLU A 424 20.79 -20.65 -8.40
N GLU A 425 21.38 -21.73 -8.92
CA GLU A 425 21.08 -23.10 -8.49
C GLU A 425 21.44 -23.33 -7.02
N GLU A 426 22.62 -22.88 -6.56
CA GLU A 426 23.06 -22.95 -5.16
C GLU A 426 22.17 -22.14 -4.23
N LEU A 427 21.71 -20.95 -4.65
CA LEU A 427 20.74 -20.15 -3.90
C LEU A 427 19.39 -20.86 -3.79
N HIS A 428 18.94 -21.55 -4.82
CA HIS A 428 17.70 -22.33 -4.80
C HIS A 428 17.77 -23.53 -3.85
N GLU A 429 18.95 -24.16 -3.72
CA GLU A 429 19.15 -25.29 -2.83
C GLU A 429 19.33 -24.88 -1.36
N SER A 430 19.93 -23.73 -1.09
CA SER A 430 20.17 -23.21 0.27
C SER A 430 19.11 -22.23 0.69
N ARG A 431 17.92 -22.71 1.11
CA ARG A 431 16.88 -21.89 1.68
C ARG A 431 17.22 -21.46 3.09
N GLU A 432 17.21 -20.16 3.36
CA GLU A 432 17.37 -19.66 4.72
C GLU A 432 16.10 -19.75 5.54
N THR A 433 16.29 -19.89 6.85
CA THR A 433 15.18 -20.02 7.80
C THR A 433 14.79 -18.64 8.35
N VAL A 434 13.51 -18.33 8.27
CA VAL A 434 12.91 -17.19 8.96
C VAL A 434 12.42 -17.68 10.33
N ASP A 435 13.05 -17.17 11.38
CA ASP A 435 12.73 -17.48 12.78
C ASP A 435 11.92 -16.34 13.44
N GLU A 436 11.57 -16.54 14.72
CA GLU A 436 10.84 -15.56 15.54
C GLU A 436 11.59 -14.23 15.66
N ASP A 437 12.92 -14.27 15.77
CA ASP A 437 13.74 -13.06 15.95
C ASP A 437 13.73 -12.19 14.69
N LYS A 438 13.81 -12.78 13.51
CA LYS A 438 13.73 -12.07 12.22
C LYS A 438 12.36 -11.44 12.02
N VAL A 439 11.28 -12.13 12.38
CA VAL A 439 9.92 -11.56 12.38
C VAL A 439 9.82 -10.40 13.36
N ALA A 440 10.40 -10.54 14.57
CA ALA A 440 10.41 -9.47 15.56
C ALA A 440 11.12 -8.21 15.07
N GLU A 441 12.23 -8.36 14.32
CA GLU A 441 12.92 -7.24 13.68
C GLU A 441 12.05 -6.50 12.66
N VAL A 442 11.31 -7.24 11.84
CA VAL A 442 10.41 -6.66 10.85
C VAL A 442 9.28 -5.90 11.52
N ILE A 443 8.66 -6.51 12.52
CA ILE A 443 7.58 -5.86 13.26
C ILE A 443 8.06 -4.62 14.02
N ALA A 444 9.30 -4.61 14.49
CA ALA A 444 9.92 -3.43 15.07
C ALA A 444 10.04 -2.29 14.05
N MET A 445 10.38 -2.59 12.80
CA MET A 445 10.41 -1.57 11.74
C MET A 445 9.02 -1.09 11.37
N MET A 446 8.05 -2.01 11.22
CA MET A 446 6.66 -1.67 10.88
C MET A 446 5.97 -0.81 11.94
N SER A 447 6.21 -1.13 13.22
CA SER A 447 5.55 -0.49 14.37
C SER A 447 6.35 0.67 14.98
N GLY A 448 7.63 0.80 14.64
CA GLY A 448 8.56 1.75 15.28
C GLY A 448 8.97 1.37 16.71
N VAL A 449 8.69 0.14 17.14
CA VAL A 449 9.07 -0.38 18.47
C VAL A 449 10.46 -0.98 18.42
N PRO A 450 11.38 -0.67 19.34
CA PRO A 450 12.72 -1.26 19.34
C PRO A 450 12.71 -2.78 19.47
N VAL A 451 13.48 -3.48 18.62
CA VAL A 451 13.59 -4.96 18.55
C VAL A 451 13.86 -5.60 19.92
N GLN A 452 14.71 -4.98 20.70
CA GLN A 452 15.15 -5.48 22.01
C GLN A 452 14.00 -5.66 23.01
N ARG A 453 12.79 -5.13 22.70
CA ARG A 453 11.59 -5.28 23.52
C ARG A 453 10.70 -6.41 23.08
N ILE A 454 10.79 -6.81 21.82
CA ILE A 454 10.02 -7.89 21.25
C ILE A 454 10.70 -9.22 21.62
N ALA A 455 12.03 -9.22 21.77
CA ALA A 455 12.81 -10.38 22.17
C ALA A 455 12.88 -10.58 23.71
N LYS A 456 13.15 -11.80 24.15
CA LYS A 456 13.18 -12.26 25.57
C LYS A 456 14.11 -11.51 26.54
N ALA A 457 14.93 -10.56 26.06
CA ALA A 457 15.83 -9.75 26.88
C ALA A 457 15.13 -8.68 27.76
N GLU A 458 13.81 -8.54 27.67
CA GLU A 458 13.03 -7.51 28.36
C GLU A 458 13.05 -7.64 29.89
N ASN A 459 13.12 -8.87 30.41
CA ASN A 459 13.07 -9.11 31.86
C ASN A 459 14.32 -8.59 32.58
N LEU A 460 15.51 -8.65 31.99
CA LEU A 460 16.73 -8.16 32.59
C LEU A 460 16.77 -6.64 32.64
N LYS A 461 16.35 -5.97 31.56
CA LYS A 461 16.26 -4.49 31.54
C LYS A 461 15.29 -3.94 32.58
N LEU A 462 14.18 -4.62 32.84
CA LEU A 462 13.21 -4.18 33.85
C LEU A 462 13.74 -4.29 35.29
N ILE A 463 14.64 -5.24 35.55
CA ILE A 463 15.28 -5.39 36.87
C ILE A 463 16.25 -4.25 37.13
N GLU A 464 17.06 -3.87 36.16
CA GLU A 464 18.06 -2.79 36.25
C GLU A 464 17.48 -1.37 36.16
N MET A 465 16.20 -1.28 35.70
CA MET A 465 15.54 0.01 35.44
C MET A 465 15.58 0.97 36.62
N ALA A 466 15.37 0.45 37.84
CA ALA A 466 15.35 1.29 39.04
C ALA A 466 16.71 1.95 39.31
N GLU A 467 17.81 1.21 39.18
CA GLU A 467 19.16 1.72 39.43
C GLU A 467 19.61 2.71 38.35
N ILE A 468 19.33 2.40 37.10
CA ILE A 468 19.67 3.27 35.97
C ILE A 468 18.89 4.59 36.03
N LEU A 469 17.59 4.54 36.34
CA LEU A 469 16.79 5.76 36.50
C LEU A 469 17.23 6.59 37.70
N LYS A 470 17.55 5.96 38.86
CA LYS A 470 18.09 6.65 40.04
C LYS A 470 19.43 7.33 39.76
N SER A 471 20.31 6.71 38.98
CA SER A 471 21.59 7.34 38.58
C SER A 471 21.40 8.59 37.73
N LYS A 472 20.33 8.64 36.91
CA LYS A 472 20.02 9.77 36.02
C LYS A 472 19.17 10.85 36.68
N VAL A 473 18.27 10.46 37.62
CA VAL A 473 17.34 11.34 38.30
C VAL A 473 17.67 11.37 39.79
N VAL A 474 18.56 12.27 40.16
CA VAL A 474 19.09 12.38 41.53
C VAL A 474 18.06 13.03 42.46
N GLY A 475 17.87 12.46 43.67
CA GLY A 475 17.04 13.04 44.71
C GLY A 475 15.55 12.74 44.62
N GLN A 476 15.12 11.78 43.76
CA GLN A 476 13.72 11.34 43.61
C GLN A 476 13.60 9.82 43.68
N ASP A 477 14.37 9.17 44.53
CA ASP A 477 14.48 7.71 44.60
C ASP A 477 13.16 7.00 44.87
N ASP A 478 12.33 7.57 45.79
CA ASP A 478 11.01 7.02 46.11
C ASP A 478 10.03 7.09 44.94
N ALA A 479 10.01 8.22 44.23
CA ALA A 479 9.17 8.41 43.06
C ALA A 479 9.58 7.44 41.94
N VAL A 480 10.88 7.33 41.63
CA VAL A 480 11.42 6.38 40.65
C VAL A 480 11.04 4.96 41.02
N GLN A 481 11.19 4.57 42.28
CA GLN A 481 10.90 3.21 42.74
C GLN A 481 9.42 2.83 42.61
N LYS A 482 8.51 3.79 42.93
CA LYS A 482 7.05 3.59 42.75
C LYS A 482 6.67 3.44 41.29
N VAL A 483 7.22 4.27 40.39
CA VAL A 483 6.99 4.18 38.95
C VAL A 483 7.49 2.85 38.40
N VAL A 484 8.71 2.46 38.71
CA VAL A 484 9.31 1.21 38.26
C VAL A 484 8.52 0.00 38.73
N LYS A 485 8.15 -0.07 40.01
CA LYS A 485 7.32 -1.17 40.54
C LYS A 485 5.98 -1.28 39.84
N ALA A 486 5.33 -0.18 39.51
CA ALA A 486 4.06 -0.21 38.81
C ALA A 486 4.22 -0.71 37.36
N ILE A 487 5.28 -0.31 36.69
CA ILE A 487 5.59 -0.78 35.32
C ILE A 487 5.94 -2.28 35.34
N GLN A 488 6.74 -2.72 36.30
CA GLN A 488 7.09 -4.15 36.47
C GLN A 488 5.85 -5.01 36.71
N ARG A 489 4.92 -4.59 37.59
CA ARG A 489 3.65 -5.30 37.83
C ARG A 489 2.82 -5.47 36.57
N ASN A 490 2.79 -4.43 35.74
CA ASN A 490 2.07 -4.46 34.49
C ASN A 490 2.64 -5.53 33.53
N ARG A 491 3.97 -5.60 33.44
CA ARG A 491 4.67 -6.51 32.53
C ARG A 491 4.56 -7.99 32.93
N VAL A 492 4.34 -8.29 34.21
CA VAL A 492 4.11 -9.67 34.70
C VAL A 492 2.69 -10.16 34.40
N GLY A 493 1.87 -9.38 33.71
CA GLY A 493 0.52 -9.80 33.30
C GLY A 493 -0.56 -9.62 34.38
N LEU A 494 -0.27 -8.93 35.47
CA LEU A 494 -1.23 -8.65 36.54
C LEU A 494 -2.15 -7.46 36.24
N LYS A 495 -2.17 -6.99 35.01
CA LYS A 495 -2.96 -5.84 34.56
C LYS A 495 -4.08 -6.24 33.62
N ASP A 496 -5.14 -5.45 33.60
CA ASP A 496 -6.15 -5.45 32.54
C ASP A 496 -5.51 -5.10 31.18
N PRO A 497 -5.56 -6.00 30.18
CA PRO A 497 -4.93 -5.78 28.88
C PRO A 497 -5.47 -4.54 28.15
N ASN A 498 -6.65 -4.05 28.54
CA ASN A 498 -7.30 -2.92 27.89
C ASN A 498 -6.86 -1.55 28.41
N LYS A 499 -6.06 -1.45 29.48
CA LYS A 499 -5.65 -0.16 30.08
C LYS A 499 -4.23 0.26 29.65
N PRO A 500 -3.85 1.56 29.78
CA PRO A 500 -2.47 2.03 29.54
C PRO A 500 -1.43 1.28 30.37
N ILE A 501 -0.16 1.17 29.94
CA ILE A 501 0.93 0.50 30.65
C ILE A 501 1.05 0.99 32.10
N GLY A 502 0.86 2.28 32.32
CA GLY A 502 0.84 2.89 33.63
C GLY A 502 0.23 4.28 33.56
N THR A 503 -0.46 4.65 34.64
CA THR A 503 -0.98 6.00 34.80
C THR A 503 -0.43 6.56 36.09
N PHE A 504 0.25 7.69 36.01
CA PHE A 504 0.93 8.33 37.12
C PHE A 504 0.53 9.79 37.27
N MET A 505 0.35 10.23 38.48
CA MET A 505 0.19 11.63 38.80
C MET A 505 1.42 12.12 39.59
N PHE A 506 2.18 13.04 39.00
CA PHE A 506 3.34 13.65 39.65
C PHE A 506 2.94 14.96 40.31
N LEU A 507 2.89 14.96 41.63
CA LEU A 507 2.53 16.11 42.46
C LEU A 507 3.79 16.73 43.06
N GLY A 508 3.91 18.05 43.01
CA GLY A 508 5.03 18.76 43.63
C GLY A 508 5.27 20.14 43.05
N PRO A 509 6.10 20.97 43.69
CA PRO A 509 6.42 22.31 43.21
C PRO A 509 7.13 22.32 41.88
N THR A 510 7.17 23.47 41.24
CA THR A 510 7.92 23.65 39.98
C THR A 510 9.41 23.45 40.21
N GLY A 511 10.11 22.81 39.28
CA GLY A 511 11.56 22.63 39.35
C GLY A 511 12.04 21.36 40.06
N VAL A 512 11.15 20.53 40.64
CA VAL A 512 11.54 19.26 41.32
C VAL A 512 11.85 18.08 40.38
N GLY A 513 11.79 18.29 39.08
CA GLY A 513 12.17 17.27 38.09
C GLY A 513 11.04 16.41 37.53
N LYS A 514 9.74 16.78 37.66
CA LYS A 514 8.60 16.00 37.15
C LYS A 514 8.71 15.69 35.65
N THR A 515 8.90 16.74 34.86
CA THR A 515 9.05 16.60 33.39
C THR A 515 10.36 15.89 33.00
N TYR A 516 11.43 16.09 33.79
CA TYR A 516 12.70 15.43 33.58
C TYR A 516 12.62 13.91 33.79
N LEU A 517 11.93 13.46 34.86
CA LEU A 517 11.67 12.06 35.13
C LEU A 517 10.87 11.41 33.99
N ALA A 518 9.81 12.09 33.49
CA ALA A 518 9.04 11.61 32.35
C ALA A 518 9.89 11.46 31.08
N LYS A 519 10.81 12.42 30.82
CA LYS A 519 11.75 12.36 29.70
C LYS A 519 12.71 11.18 29.84
N LYS A 520 13.31 10.98 31.02
CA LYS A 520 14.23 9.86 31.26
C LYS A 520 13.53 8.49 31.24
N LEU A 521 12.28 8.47 31.64
CA LEU A 521 11.43 7.28 31.51
C LEU A 521 11.18 6.92 30.03
N ALA A 522 10.85 7.92 29.19
CA ALA A 522 10.67 7.74 27.77
C ALA A 522 11.97 7.26 27.08
N GLU A 523 13.09 7.91 27.37
CA GLU A 523 14.40 7.50 26.85
C GLU A 523 14.78 6.07 27.24
N TYR A 524 14.51 5.68 28.50
CA TYR A 524 14.83 4.33 28.96
C TYR A 524 13.91 3.27 28.39
N LEU A 525 12.60 3.55 28.43
CA LEU A 525 11.60 2.57 28.00
C LEU A 525 11.47 2.49 26.49
N PHE A 526 11.69 3.53 25.72
CA PHE A 526 11.44 3.60 24.29
C PHE A 526 12.69 3.90 23.45
N ASP A 527 13.88 3.86 24.10
CA ASP A 527 15.20 4.10 23.50
C ASP A 527 15.27 5.38 22.63
N SER A 528 14.30 6.30 22.82
CA SER A 528 14.19 7.55 22.10
C SER A 528 13.62 8.67 22.96
N SER A 529 14.26 9.83 22.93
CA SER A 529 13.73 11.05 23.53
C SER A 529 12.43 11.53 22.85
N ASP A 530 12.25 11.16 21.58
CA ASP A 530 11.09 11.52 20.77
C ASP A 530 9.83 10.70 21.09
N ALA A 531 9.99 9.66 21.91
CA ALA A 531 8.87 8.89 22.44
C ALA A 531 8.13 9.62 23.57
N LEU A 532 8.54 10.84 23.94
CA LEU A 532 7.81 11.71 24.86
C LEU A 532 6.85 12.61 24.07
N ILE A 533 5.55 12.39 24.24
CA ILE A 533 4.48 13.28 23.76
C ILE A 533 4.12 14.22 24.89
N ARG A 534 4.62 15.46 24.84
CA ARG A 534 4.29 16.49 25.84
C ARG A 534 3.16 17.38 25.33
N ILE A 535 2.16 17.61 26.19
CA ILE A 535 1.05 18.53 25.97
C ILE A 535 0.94 19.40 27.22
N ASP A 536 1.04 20.71 27.02
CA ASP A 536 0.87 21.69 28.08
C ASP A 536 -0.60 22.05 28.24
N MET A 537 -1.19 21.72 29.38
CA MET A 537 -2.61 21.92 29.62
C MET A 537 -2.97 23.41 29.85
N SER A 538 -2.00 24.27 30.01
CA SER A 538 -2.23 25.73 30.07
C SER A 538 -2.75 26.28 28.72
N GLU A 539 -2.51 25.60 27.63
CA GLU A 539 -3.05 25.95 26.30
C GLU A 539 -4.51 25.49 26.11
N TYR A 540 -5.06 24.72 27.07
CA TYR A 540 -6.37 24.06 26.98
C TYR A 540 -7.34 24.51 28.07
N LEU A 541 -7.34 25.79 28.36
CA LEU A 541 -8.21 26.43 29.37
C LEU A 541 -9.66 26.61 28.88
N GLU A 542 -9.86 26.75 27.58
CA GLU A 542 -11.14 27.09 26.99
C GLU A 542 -11.97 25.84 26.62
N LYS A 543 -13.30 25.99 26.52
CA LYS A 543 -14.23 24.92 26.18
C LYS A 543 -13.93 24.24 24.83
N PHE A 544 -13.38 24.98 23.89
CA PHE A 544 -12.97 24.43 22.57
C PHE A 544 -11.65 23.65 22.61
N ALA A 545 -11.01 23.60 23.76
CA ALA A 545 -9.74 22.90 23.95
C ALA A 545 -9.83 21.39 23.66
N VAL A 546 -10.98 20.78 23.96
CA VAL A 546 -11.22 19.33 23.67
C VAL A 546 -11.14 19.06 22.17
N SER A 547 -11.71 19.91 21.32
CA SER A 547 -11.65 19.78 19.86
C SER A 547 -10.20 19.84 19.34
N ARG A 548 -9.32 20.58 19.98
CA ARG A 548 -7.89 20.63 19.61
C ARG A 548 -7.17 19.33 19.98
N LEU A 549 -7.60 18.63 21.03
CA LEU A 549 -6.99 17.36 21.45
C LEU A 549 -7.42 16.17 20.59
N ILE A 550 -8.72 16.09 20.26
CA ILE A 550 -9.30 14.96 19.54
C ILE A 550 -9.63 15.23 18.06
N GLY A 551 -9.55 16.49 17.63
CA GLY A 551 -9.93 16.97 16.30
C GLY A 551 -11.25 17.74 16.32
N ALA A 552 -11.40 18.66 15.36
CA ALA A 552 -12.62 19.44 15.18
C ALA A 552 -13.74 18.59 14.55
N PRO A 553 -15.02 18.83 14.90
CA PRO A 553 -16.14 18.18 14.23
C PRO A 553 -16.22 18.55 12.73
N PRO A 554 -16.89 17.73 11.89
CA PRO A 554 -17.07 18.02 10.48
C PRO A 554 -17.68 19.42 10.25
N GLY A 555 -17.05 20.19 9.34
CA GLY A 555 -17.50 21.54 9.00
C GLY A 555 -16.87 22.68 9.79
N TYR A 556 -16.00 22.39 10.75
CA TYR A 556 -15.22 23.41 11.47
C TYR A 556 -13.78 23.51 10.95
N VAL A 557 -13.17 24.69 11.08
CA VAL A 557 -11.77 24.94 10.72
C VAL A 557 -10.86 24.02 11.54
N GLY A 558 -9.91 23.32 10.87
CA GLY A 558 -9.01 22.36 11.52
C GLY A 558 -9.50 20.91 11.54
N TYR A 559 -10.63 20.58 10.87
CA TYR A 559 -11.12 19.21 10.78
C TYR A 559 -10.13 18.26 10.10
N GLU A 560 -9.42 18.72 9.06
CA GLU A 560 -8.46 17.92 8.31
C GLU A 560 -7.12 17.70 9.06
N GLU A 561 -6.79 18.57 10.01
CA GLU A 561 -5.52 18.49 10.75
C GLU A 561 -5.52 17.38 11.83
N GLY A 562 -6.70 16.88 12.21
CA GLY A 562 -6.86 15.92 13.31
C GLY A 562 -6.56 16.49 14.69
N GLY A 563 -6.71 15.68 15.74
CA GLY A 563 -6.44 16.10 17.11
C GLY A 563 -4.96 16.03 17.48
N GLN A 564 -4.47 17.03 18.20
CA GLN A 564 -3.05 17.08 18.59
C GLN A 564 -2.62 15.90 19.46
N LEU A 565 -3.47 15.41 20.35
CA LEU A 565 -3.18 14.23 21.16
C LEU A 565 -3.36 12.94 20.35
N THR A 566 -4.50 12.81 19.70
CA THR A 566 -4.87 11.59 18.96
C THR A 566 -3.92 11.29 17.81
N GLU A 567 -3.53 12.28 17.01
CA GLU A 567 -2.60 12.10 15.90
C GLU A 567 -1.17 11.79 16.37
N LYS A 568 -0.69 12.42 17.45
CA LYS A 568 0.63 12.13 18.00
C LYS A 568 0.72 10.70 18.54
N VAL A 569 -0.32 10.25 19.27
CA VAL A 569 -0.37 8.87 19.81
C VAL A 569 -0.56 7.84 18.69
N ARG A 570 -1.39 8.14 17.70
CA ARG A 570 -1.56 7.26 16.53
C ARG A 570 -0.25 7.02 15.80
N ARG A 571 0.55 8.07 15.62
CA ARG A 571 1.88 7.97 14.97
C ARG A 571 2.93 7.30 15.85
N LYS A 572 2.79 7.43 17.19
CA LYS A 572 3.73 6.87 18.18
C LYS A 572 2.94 6.14 19.28
N PRO A 573 2.40 4.94 18.99
CA PRO A 573 1.59 4.19 19.95
C PRO A 573 2.38 3.72 21.17
N TYR A 574 3.71 3.66 21.06
CA TYR A 574 4.63 3.36 22.15
C TYR A 574 5.31 4.66 22.62
N SER A 575 4.68 5.31 23.57
CA SER A 575 5.15 6.62 24.03
C SER A 575 4.79 6.89 25.49
N VAL A 576 5.49 7.85 26.08
CA VAL A 576 5.08 8.47 27.33
C VAL A 576 4.28 9.72 26.98
N VAL A 577 3.02 9.75 27.36
CA VAL A 577 2.14 10.90 27.18
C VAL A 577 2.18 11.71 28.47
N LEU A 578 2.76 12.90 28.40
CA LEU A 578 2.89 13.83 29.50
C LEU A 578 1.88 14.98 29.34
N LEU A 579 0.91 15.02 30.23
CA LEU A 579 -0.04 16.12 30.37
C LEU A 579 0.45 17.05 31.49
N ASP A 580 1.09 18.15 31.08
CA ASP A 580 1.74 19.08 32.02
C ASP A 580 0.73 20.08 32.56
N GLU A 581 0.78 20.39 33.88
CA GLU A 581 -0.10 21.34 34.58
C GLU A 581 -1.61 21.04 34.40
N ILE A 582 -1.99 19.79 34.67
CA ILE A 582 -3.37 19.31 34.48
C ILE A 582 -4.45 20.11 35.19
N GLU A 583 -4.09 20.79 36.30
CA GLU A 583 -4.99 21.67 37.03
C GLU A 583 -5.47 22.90 36.24
N LYS A 584 -4.79 23.23 35.15
CA LYS A 584 -5.17 24.34 34.27
C LYS A 584 -6.13 23.92 33.15
N ALA A 585 -6.31 22.62 32.95
CA ALA A 585 -7.17 22.11 31.90
C ALA A 585 -8.65 22.41 32.16
N HIS A 586 -9.41 22.61 31.09
CA HIS A 586 -10.87 22.68 31.17
C HIS A 586 -11.45 21.35 31.70
N PRO A 587 -12.53 21.37 32.51
CA PRO A 587 -13.15 20.15 33.06
C PRO A 587 -13.49 19.07 32.03
N ASP A 588 -13.86 19.43 30.81
CA ASP A 588 -14.19 18.48 29.75
C ASP A 588 -12.99 17.64 29.34
N VAL A 589 -11.75 18.11 29.55
CA VAL A 589 -10.54 17.31 29.31
C VAL A 589 -10.47 16.10 30.25
N PHE A 590 -10.90 16.26 31.49
CA PHE A 590 -10.94 15.14 32.45
C PHE A 590 -11.92 14.05 32.01
N ASN A 591 -13.09 14.45 31.49
CA ASN A 591 -14.07 13.48 30.95
C ASN A 591 -13.50 12.68 29.79
N LEU A 592 -12.70 13.32 28.96
CA LEU A 592 -12.00 12.68 27.85
C LEU A 592 -10.94 11.69 28.36
N LEU A 593 -10.19 12.06 29.38
CA LEU A 593 -9.18 11.19 29.99
C LEU A 593 -9.79 9.96 30.67
N LEU A 594 -11.02 10.03 31.17
CA LEU A 594 -11.70 8.85 31.73
C LEU A 594 -11.82 7.70 30.70
N GLN A 595 -12.09 8.01 29.44
CA GLN A 595 -12.11 6.97 28.38
C GLN A 595 -10.75 6.30 28.22
N VAL A 596 -9.66 7.09 28.25
CA VAL A 596 -8.31 6.54 28.15
C VAL A 596 -7.97 5.67 29.37
N LEU A 597 -8.38 6.09 30.56
CA LEU A 597 -8.07 5.38 31.80
C LEU A 597 -8.85 4.08 31.97
N ASP A 598 -10.10 4.04 31.52
CA ASP A 598 -10.99 2.89 31.68
C ASP A 598 -10.90 1.92 30.51
N GLU A 599 -10.92 2.43 29.29
CA GLU A 599 -10.97 1.60 28.08
C GLU A 599 -9.62 1.52 27.33
N GLY A 600 -8.62 2.32 27.71
CA GLY A 600 -7.31 2.41 27.04
C GLY A 600 -7.38 2.88 25.60
N ARG A 601 -8.45 3.56 25.23
CA ARG A 601 -8.68 4.08 23.87
C ARG A 601 -9.39 5.42 23.91
N LEU A 602 -9.24 6.17 22.82
CA LEU A 602 -9.88 7.44 22.63
C LEU A 602 -10.43 7.56 21.21
N THR A 603 -11.69 7.93 21.07
CA THR A 603 -12.29 8.14 19.76
C THR A 603 -12.02 9.56 19.28
N ASP A 604 -11.44 9.72 18.11
CA ASP A 604 -11.20 11.02 17.49
C ASP A 604 -12.46 11.57 16.79
N SER A 605 -12.36 12.79 16.28
CA SER A 605 -13.46 13.46 15.55
C SER A 605 -13.86 12.78 14.25
N LEU A 606 -12.99 11.92 13.70
CA LEU A 606 -13.23 11.12 12.50
C LEU A 606 -13.88 9.75 12.82
N GLY A 607 -14.14 9.46 14.11
CA GLY A 607 -14.68 8.18 14.56
C GLY A 607 -13.63 7.07 14.68
N ARG A 608 -12.34 7.37 14.49
CA ARG A 608 -11.26 6.39 14.63
C ARG A 608 -10.95 6.15 16.10
N GLN A 609 -10.77 4.91 16.48
CA GLN A 609 -10.35 4.52 17.84
C GLN A 609 -8.83 4.53 17.93
N ILE A 610 -8.29 5.44 18.75
CA ILE A 610 -6.85 5.56 18.98
C ILE A 610 -6.49 4.77 20.23
N ASP A 611 -5.56 3.84 20.09
CA ASP A 611 -5.15 2.92 21.14
C ASP A 611 -4.08 3.55 22.06
N PHE A 612 -4.34 3.56 23.37
CA PHE A 612 -3.43 4.01 24.43
C PHE A 612 -2.89 2.87 25.29
N LYS A 613 -3.21 1.59 24.96
CA LYS A 613 -2.82 0.43 25.77
C LYS A 613 -1.32 0.28 25.96
N ASN A 614 -0.56 0.74 24.98
CA ASN A 614 0.89 0.68 24.95
C ASN A 614 1.57 2.01 25.36
N THR A 615 0.81 2.97 25.86
CA THR A 615 1.33 4.24 26.37
C THR A 615 1.49 4.24 27.89
N ILE A 616 2.35 5.11 28.39
CA ILE A 616 2.42 5.49 29.82
C ILE A 616 1.87 6.90 29.92
N LEU A 617 0.81 7.08 30.69
CA LEU A 617 0.20 8.37 30.91
C LEU A 617 0.75 9.01 32.18
N ILE A 618 1.31 10.20 32.07
CA ILE A 618 1.84 10.99 33.20
C ILE A 618 1.13 12.33 33.24
N LEU A 619 0.48 12.61 34.35
CA LEU A 619 -0.14 13.91 34.65
C LEU A 619 0.75 14.63 35.65
N THR A 620 1.07 15.90 35.43
CA THR A 620 1.78 16.70 36.42
C THR A 620 0.86 17.76 37.01
N SER A 621 1.05 18.07 38.28
CA SER A 621 0.29 19.13 38.95
C SER A 621 1.12 19.80 40.02
N ASN A 622 0.81 21.09 40.24
CA ASN A 622 1.37 21.91 41.30
C ASN A 622 0.38 22.10 42.47
N ILE A 623 -0.76 21.38 42.48
CA ILE A 623 -1.78 21.45 43.53
C ILE A 623 -1.15 21.05 44.89
N GLY A 624 -1.52 21.73 45.95
CA GLY A 624 -1.03 21.51 47.32
C GLY A 624 0.28 22.21 47.68
N THR A 625 1.01 22.76 46.71
CA THR A 625 2.30 23.43 46.97
C THR A 625 2.16 24.72 47.76
N ARG A 626 1.02 25.43 47.65
CA ARG A 626 0.72 26.62 48.46
C ARG A 626 0.52 26.25 49.92
N GLN A 627 -0.23 25.21 50.22
CA GLN A 627 -0.44 24.69 51.56
C GLN A 627 0.87 24.21 52.20
N LEU A 628 1.72 23.51 51.46
CA LEU A 628 3.05 23.10 51.94
C LEU A 628 3.96 24.31 52.24
N LYS A 629 3.90 25.39 51.48
CA LYS A 629 4.64 26.63 51.74
C LYS A 629 4.09 27.36 52.97
N GLU A 630 2.79 27.37 53.17
CA GLU A 630 2.13 27.96 54.37
C GLU A 630 2.45 27.13 55.63
N PHE A 631 2.49 25.81 55.55
CA PHE A 631 2.94 24.95 56.65
C PHE A 631 4.44 25.08 56.96
N GLY A 632 5.28 25.38 55.95
CA GLY A 632 6.72 25.60 56.10
C GLY A 632 7.08 26.97 56.77
N HIS A 633 6.15 27.90 56.86
CA HIS A 633 6.31 29.20 57.54
C HIS A 633 5.64 29.24 58.94
N GLY A 634 5.14 28.10 59.44
CA GLY A 634 4.57 27.99 60.78
C GLY A 634 5.63 28.19 61.87
N VAL A 635 5.34 29.14 62.71
CA VAL A 635 6.09 29.60 63.87
C VAL A 635 6.78 28.42 64.58
N GLY A 636 8.12 28.42 64.58
CA GLY A 636 8.92 27.68 65.60
C GLY A 636 9.58 26.37 65.19
N PHE A 637 9.60 25.93 63.93
CA PHE A 637 10.37 24.74 63.51
C PHE A 637 11.53 25.10 62.58
N ASN A 638 12.74 24.74 62.98
CA ASN A 638 13.96 24.86 62.20
C ASN A 638 13.85 24.13 60.88
N THR A 639 13.97 24.87 59.78
CA THR A 639 13.96 24.38 58.40
C THR A 639 15.16 23.46 58.01
N GLN A 640 16.01 23.07 58.96
CA GLN A 640 17.14 22.20 58.74
C GLN A 640 16.86 20.69 58.81
N GLN A 641 15.63 20.27 59.13
CA GLN A 641 15.25 18.85 59.22
C GLN A 641 14.28 18.35 58.15
N LEU A 642 13.98 19.14 57.12
CA LEU A 642 13.08 18.76 56.02
C LEU A 642 13.72 18.98 54.64
N ALA A 643 15.04 18.77 54.52
CA ALA A 643 15.73 18.70 53.26
C ALA A 643 15.94 17.22 52.84
#